data_714209c1399efcb160bbb962b96a02e9
#
_entry.id   714209c1399efcb160bbb962b96a02e9
#
_cell.length_a   1.000
_cell.length_b   1.000
_cell.length_c   1.000
_cell.angle_alpha   90.00
_cell.angle_beta   90.00
_cell.angle_gamma   90.00
#
_symmetry.space_group_name_H-M   'P 1'
#
loop_
_entity.id
_entity.type
_entity.pdbx_description
1 polymer ?
#
loop_
_entity_poly.entity_id
_entity_poly.type
_entity_poly.pdbx_seq_one_letter_code
_entity_poly.pdbx_strand_id
1 'polypeptide(L)'
;MTQRRLTLLLVLFFVALALPTSILVYQAYGQLKWEAFYQHQRLARELTLRIDGGFRDLIEREENRPISDYEFLNVSGSEGSAFLQRSPLSQFPLEVEVPGLLGYFQVDASGQLRTPIVPETNASSYGISPSELRQREQQEGSVRGILDQNRLVGKSDVVASPAVGEIMAEDEMAQDERTDIPSLVMELDSSSIAMDDRETQGQSGFDELTTRKKNMPTESRAPVDQVKDLKLEDSFQVAAEPEAQRLEANKQEVKRSRKEKVNLPRAILEEALSLEKSVSEFPADDQVATEPVLNQQAIRIQTFESEVEPMEFALLDSGHFVLFRRVWHQDERYVQGILINQANFVERLIAPAFRESSLSSMSKLIVAYQGSILQNYAAEYSRQYRPSTEQATNELLYQSRLIAPFSDIELIFTLARLPVGAGGQVIIWSALILAVVLVGGCLMLLRLGQRQLALARQQQDFVSAVSHELKTPLTSIRMYGEMLREGWADEAKRKTYYDFIFYEAERLTRLINNVLQLARMSRNEQTGNLNNITVGEALAELKPRLESQLEPSGFELAISGKAEVDTAGIKVDIDWFIQIFINLVDNAVKFSANGAQKRVDIRYQQMQDGKIQFSVRDYGPGIDPDQMKKIFKLFYRSENELTRETVGTGIGLALVQQLASAMQAEVDIVNCEPGAEFRIRFGAHTANGR
;
A
#
# COMPACT_ATOMS: atom_id res chain seq x y z
N MET A 1 21.99 9.29 35.56
CA MET A 1 20.81 9.41 34.62
C MET A 1 19.63 8.65 35.22
N THR A 2 18.43 9.24 35.31
CA THR A 2 17.26 8.54 35.86
C THR A 2 16.60 7.65 34.80
N GLN A 3 15.99 6.54 35.21
CA GLN A 3 15.29 5.64 34.25
C GLN A 3 14.26 6.40 33.39
N ARG A 4 13.55 7.38 33.97
CA ARG A 4 12.58 8.22 33.27
C ARG A 4 13.21 9.06 32.15
N ARG A 5 14.41 9.59 32.36
CA ARG A 5 15.14 10.36 31.33
C ARG A 5 15.61 9.47 30.18
N LEU A 6 16.08 8.24 30.50
CA LEU A 6 16.49 7.27 29.49
C LEU A 6 15.30 6.88 28.60
N THR A 7 14.15 6.53 29.20
CA THR A 7 12.94 6.16 28.44
C THR A 7 12.44 7.30 27.59
N LEU A 8 12.45 8.54 28.12
CA LEU A 8 11.98 9.73 27.38
C LEU A 8 12.88 10.00 26.17
N LEU A 9 14.21 9.93 26.32
CA LEU A 9 15.15 10.11 25.21
C LEU A 9 14.99 9.04 24.14
N LEU A 10 14.80 7.77 24.54
CA LEU A 10 14.61 6.68 23.60
C LEU A 10 13.26 6.79 22.86
N VAL A 11 12.19 7.21 23.55
CA VAL A 11 10.89 7.47 22.90
C VAL A 11 11.02 8.62 21.92
N LEU A 12 11.69 9.71 22.30
CA LEU A 12 11.92 10.86 21.41
C LEU A 12 12.74 10.45 20.18
N PHE A 13 13.78 9.65 20.36
CA PHE A 13 14.58 9.10 19.26
C PHE A 13 13.77 8.20 18.35
N PHE A 14 12.95 7.31 18.94
CA PHE A 14 12.03 6.45 18.19
C PHE A 14 11.05 7.26 17.34
N VAL A 15 10.41 8.27 17.94
CA VAL A 15 9.47 9.15 17.21
C VAL A 15 10.17 9.92 16.10
N ALA A 16 11.37 10.45 16.38
CA ALA A 16 12.17 11.18 15.39
C ALA A 16 12.56 10.32 14.17
N LEU A 17 12.67 9.01 14.35
CA LEU A 17 12.98 8.07 13.26
C LEU A 17 11.71 7.51 12.59
N ALA A 18 10.69 7.19 13.39
CA ALA A 18 9.45 6.59 12.90
C ALA A 18 8.59 7.55 12.09
N LEU A 19 8.58 8.85 12.45
CA LEU A 19 7.73 9.84 11.79
C LEU A 19 8.17 10.11 10.34
N PRO A 20 9.44 10.40 10.04
CA PRO A 20 9.90 10.58 8.65
C PRO A 20 9.75 9.32 7.82
N THR A 21 10.04 8.13 8.40
CA THR A 21 9.90 6.86 7.68
C THR A 21 8.45 6.57 7.33
N SER A 22 7.50 6.86 8.23
CA SER A 22 6.06 6.71 7.96
C SER A 22 5.61 7.64 6.84
N ILE A 23 6.08 8.90 6.84
CA ILE A 23 5.78 9.87 5.78
C ILE A 23 6.33 9.38 4.43
N LEU A 24 7.59 8.91 4.40
CA LEU A 24 8.20 8.38 3.17
C LEU A 24 7.45 7.16 2.61
N VAL A 25 7.05 6.23 3.48
CA VAL A 25 6.25 5.05 3.08
C VAL A 25 4.90 5.49 2.52
N TYR A 26 4.24 6.44 3.17
CA TYR A 26 2.97 6.98 2.71
C TYR A 26 3.10 7.66 1.33
N GLN A 27 4.13 8.48 1.14
CA GLN A 27 4.42 9.14 -0.14
C GLN A 27 4.75 8.12 -1.24
N ALA A 28 5.61 7.14 -0.95
CA ALA A 28 5.97 6.09 -1.90
C ALA A 28 4.75 5.26 -2.33
N TYR A 29 3.88 4.92 -1.38
CA TYR A 29 2.62 4.23 -1.68
C TYR A 29 1.68 5.09 -2.54
N GLY A 30 1.58 6.39 -2.23
CA GLY A 30 0.83 7.36 -3.02
C GLY A 30 1.36 7.47 -4.46
N GLN A 31 2.67 7.57 -4.65
CA GLN A 31 3.29 7.62 -5.98
C GLN A 31 2.98 6.38 -6.81
N LEU A 32 3.08 5.18 -6.23
CA LEU A 32 2.73 3.94 -6.94
C LEU A 32 1.26 3.89 -7.36
N LYS A 33 0.35 4.38 -6.52
CA LYS A 33 -1.07 4.49 -6.86
C LYS A 33 -1.29 5.41 -8.07
N TRP A 34 -0.60 6.55 -8.09
CA TRP A 34 -0.65 7.49 -9.21
C TRP A 34 -0.04 6.92 -10.49
N GLU A 35 1.10 6.27 -10.39
CA GLU A 35 1.74 5.62 -11.54
C GLU A 35 0.84 4.55 -12.16
N ALA A 36 0.21 3.70 -11.33
CA ALA A 36 -0.76 2.72 -11.77
C ALA A 36 -1.96 3.38 -12.48
N PHE A 37 -2.48 4.49 -11.93
CA PHE A 37 -3.57 5.25 -12.56
C PHE A 37 -3.18 5.76 -13.96
N TYR A 38 -2.02 6.39 -14.11
CA TYR A 38 -1.54 6.89 -15.41
C TYR A 38 -1.27 5.77 -16.42
N GLN A 39 -0.77 4.63 -15.96
CA GLN A 39 -0.60 3.47 -16.85
C GLN A 39 -1.95 2.98 -17.38
N HIS A 40 -2.97 2.85 -16.53
CA HIS A 40 -4.32 2.44 -16.96
C HIS A 40 -5.00 3.49 -17.84
N GLN A 41 -4.80 4.77 -17.58
CA GLN A 41 -5.27 5.85 -18.43
C GLN A 41 -4.65 5.79 -19.84
N ARG A 42 -3.36 5.49 -19.93
CA ARG A 42 -2.66 5.28 -21.21
C ARG A 42 -3.26 4.09 -21.97
N LEU A 43 -3.50 2.97 -21.30
CA LEU A 43 -4.14 1.79 -21.88
C LEU A 43 -5.56 2.10 -22.37
N ALA A 44 -6.34 2.87 -21.61
CA ALA A 44 -7.68 3.28 -22.02
C ALA A 44 -7.65 4.17 -23.28
N ARG A 45 -6.69 5.09 -23.36
CA ARG A 45 -6.46 5.91 -24.53
C ARG A 45 -6.05 5.09 -25.76
N GLU A 46 -5.14 4.13 -25.58
CA GLU A 46 -4.72 3.23 -26.66
C GLU A 46 -5.89 2.38 -27.18
N LEU A 47 -6.68 1.83 -26.25
CA LEU A 47 -7.88 1.09 -26.60
C LEU A 47 -8.88 1.95 -27.38
N THR A 48 -9.10 3.20 -26.97
CA THR A 48 -9.96 4.14 -27.69
C THR A 48 -9.45 4.38 -29.11
N LEU A 49 -8.14 4.60 -29.29
CA LEU A 49 -7.56 4.77 -30.63
C LEU A 49 -7.71 3.53 -31.50
N ARG A 50 -7.64 2.33 -30.92
CA ARG A 50 -7.87 1.06 -31.63
C ARG A 50 -9.35 0.94 -32.06
N ILE A 51 -10.29 1.30 -31.18
CA ILE A 51 -11.70 1.34 -31.50
C ILE A 51 -11.98 2.37 -32.61
N ASP A 52 -11.45 3.59 -32.48
CA ASP A 52 -11.54 4.64 -33.50
C ASP A 52 -11.02 4.18 -34.88
N GLY A 53 -9.91 3.42 -34.86
CA GLY A 53 -9.38 2.82 -36.10
C GLY A 53 -10.40 1.93 -36.79
N GLY A 54 -11.07 1.05 -36.04
CA GLY A 54 -12.11 0.18 -36.61
C GLY A 54 -13.31 0.96 -37.17
N PHE A 55 -13.73 2.04 -36.50
CA PHE A 55 -14.78 2.93 -37.01
C PHE A 55 -14.33 3.71 -38.27
N ARG A 56 -13.09 4.17 -38.29
CA ARG A 56 -12.51 4.85 -39.46
C ARG A 56 -12.49 3.95 -40.68
N ASP A 57 -11.99 2.73 -40.53
CA ASP A 57 -11.91 1.75 -41.60
C ASP A 57 -13.28 1.40 -42.17
N LEU A 58 -14.31 1.41 -41.31
CA LEU A 58 -15.70 1.20 -41.73
C LEU A 58 -16.19 2.37 -42.55
N ILE A 59 -16.02 3.60 -42.07
CA ILE A 59 -16.45 4.82 -42.76
C ILE A 59 -15.75 4.95 -44.09
N GLU A 60 -14.45 4.80 -44.16
CA GLU A 60 -13.65 4.94 -45.37
C GLU A 60 -14.11 3.95 -46.46
N ARG A 61 -14.47 2.73 -46.08
CA ARG A 61 -15.03 1.75 -47.01
C ARG A 61 -16.39 2.17 -47.55
N GLU A 62 -17.27 2.69 -46.68
CA GLU A 62 -18.62 3.07 -47.09
C GLU A 62 -18.61 4.42 -47.85
N GLU A 63 -17.77 5.37 -47.52
CA GLU A 63 -17.64 6.64 -48.29
C GLU A 63 -17.08 6.42 -49.70
N ASN A 64 -16.16 5.46 -49.85
CA ASN A 64 -15.58 5.12 -51.14
C ASN A 64 -16.48 4.28 -52.04
N ARG A 65 -17.67 3.89 -51.58
CA ARG A 65 -18.63 3.16 -52.45
C ARG A 65 -19.16 4.02 -53.59
N PRO A 66 -19.18 3.49 -54.82
CA PRO A 66 -19.79 4.16 -55.95
C PRO A 66 -21.27 4.43 -55.73
N ILE A 67 -21.79 5.51 -56.27
CA ILE A 67 -23.18 5.90 -56.20
C ILE A 67 -24.09 4.79 -56.78
N SER A 68 -23.68 4.20 -57.89
CA SER A 68 -24.39 3.16 -58.62
C SER A 68 -24.53 1.83 -57.86
N ASP A 69 -23.72 1.59 -56.78
CA ASP A 69 -23.85 0.37 -56.00
C ASP A 69 -25.15 0.31 -55.20
N TYR A 70 -25.80 1.45 -54.92
CA TYR A 70 -27.08 1.51 -54.21
C TYR A 70 -28.29 1.15 -55.09
N GLU A 71 -28.05 0.91 -56.39
CA GLU A 71 -29.05 0.33 -57.31
C GLU A 71 -28.87 -1.19 -57.41
N PHE A 72 -29.91 -1.90 -57.85
CA PHE A 72 -29.84 -3.36 -58.03
C PHE A 72 -28.87 -3.76 -59.14
N LEU A 73 -28.80 -2.96 -60.20
CA LEU A 73 -27.91 -3.14 -61.37
C LEU A 73 -26.97 -1.94 -61.45
N ASN A 74 -25.71 -2.24 -61.63
CA ASN A 74 -24.66 -1.26 -61.84
C ASN A 74 -24.18 -1.31 -63.30
N VAL A 75 -23.97 -0.14 -63.87
CA VAL A 75 -23.39 -0.01 -65.22
C VAL A 75 -21.86 -0.08 -65.09
N SER A 76 -21.28 -1.19 -65.52
CA SER A 76 -19.82 -1.39 -65.50
C SER A 76 -19.30 -1.33 -66.96
N GLY A 77 -18.23 -0.55 -67.19
CA GLY A 77 -17.57 -0.43 -68.49
C GLY A 77 -17.26 1.00 -68.90
N SER A 78 -16.44 1.18 -69.95
CA SER A 78 -16.13 2.48 -70.57
C SER A 78 -17.16 2.83 -71.61
N GLU A 79 -17.28 4.14 -71.98
CA GLU A 79 -18.09 4.61 -73.08
C GLU A 79 -17.87 3.78 -74.36
N GLY A 80 -18.85 2.92 -74.73
CA GLY A 80 -18.78 2.00 -75.87
C GLY A 80 -18.79 0.52 -75.55
N SER A 81 -18.64 0.09 -74.32
CA SER A 81 -18.75 -1.29 -73.87
C SER A 81 -19.38 -1.42 -72.47
N ALA A 82 -20.38 -0.60 -72.20
CA ALA A 82 -21.12 -0.65 -70.94
C ALA A 82 -21.98 -1.93 -70.89
N PHE A 83 -21.87 -2.68 -69.82
CA PHE A 83 -22.73 -3.85 -69.54
C PHE A 83 -23.31 -3.72 -68.12
N LEU A 84 -24.52 -4.19 -67.99
CA LEU A 84 -25.21 -4.22 -66.68
C LEU A 84 -24.72 -5.39 -65.86
N GLN A 85 -24.15 -5.08 -64.71
CA GLN A 85 -23.70 -6.04 -63.71
C GLN A 85 -24.53 -5.89 -62.43
N ARG A 86 -24.74 -6.97 -61.71
CA ARG A 86 -25.37 -6.89 -60.39
C ARG A 86 -24.50 -6.11 -59.43
N SER A 87 -25.14 -5.20 -58.69
CA SER A 87 -24.46 -4.44 -57.66
C SER A 87 -23.89 -5.39 -56.59
N PRO A 88 -22.72 -5.11 -56.01
CA PRO A 88 -22.21 -5.82 -54.87
C PRO A 88 -23.21 -5.82 -53.69
N LEU A 89 -23.97 -4.76 -53.49
CA LEU A 89 -24.98 -4.63 -52.44
C LEU A 89 -26.30 -5.37 -52.74
N SER A 90 -26.45 -5.91 -53.97
CA SER A 90 -27.61 -6.73 -54.35
C SER A 90 -27.49 -8.21 -53.94
N GLN A 91 -26.37 -8.61 -53.33
CA GLN A 91 -26.17 -9.96 -52.84
C GLN A 91 -27.10 -10.27 -51.68
N PHE A 92 -27.61 -11.52 -51.64
CA PHE A 92 -28.49 -11.98 -50.57
C PHE A 92 -28.20 -13.44 -50.25
N PRO A 93 -28.07 -13.83 -48.93
CA PRO A 93 -28.22 -12.97 -47.77
C PRO A 93 -27.11 -11.89 -47.73
N LEU A 94 -27.43 -10.73 -47.10
CA LEU A 94 -26.47 -9.64 -46.96
C LEU A 94 -25.19 -10.16 -46.27
N GLU A 95 -24.05 -10.06 -46.93
CA GLU A 95 -22.77 -10.35 -46.29
C GLU A 95 -22.54 -9.33 -45.18
N VAL A 96 -22.14 -9.81 -43.99
CA VAL A 96 -22.03 -9.01 -42.74
C VAL A 96 -20.71 -8.26 -42.75
N GLU A 97 -20.49 -7.37 -43.71
CA GLU A 97 -19.32 -6.46 -43.69
C GLU A 97 -19.49 -5.39 -42.60
N VAL A 98 -20.72 -4.89 -42.39
CA VAL A 98 -21.07 -3.92 -41.35
C VAL A 98 -21.77 -4.67 -40.21
N PRO A 99 -21.21 -4.69 -38.99
CA PRO A 99 -21.87 -5.36 -37.88
C PRO A 99 -23.26 -4.78 -37.58
N GLY A 100 -24.26 -5.65 -37.49
CA GLY A 100 -25.64 -5.22 -37.24
C GLY A 100 -26.36 -4.62 -38.42
N LEU A 101 -25.83 -4.75 -39.65
CA LEU A 101 -26.47 -4.29 -40.89
C LEU A 101 -27.89 -4.85 -41.01
N LEU A 102 -28.86 -3.95 -41.19
CA LEU A 102 -30.25 -4.29 -41.54
C LEU A 102 -30.50 -4.15 -43.03
N GLY A 103 -29.89 -3.17 -43.68
CA GLY A 103 -30.00 -2.97 -45.12
C GLY A 103 -29.41 -1.66 -45.59
N TYR A 104 -29.11 -1.65 -46.89
CA TYR A 104 -28.77 -0.43 -47.62
C TYR A 104 -30.03 0.17 -48.22
N PHE A 105 -30.08 1.47 -48.31
CA PHE A 105 -31.21 2.18 -48.87
C PHE A 105 -30.81 3.42 -49.68
N GLN A 106 -31.62 3.78 -50.62
CA GLN A 106 -31.57 5.04 -51.36
C GLN A 106 -32.98 5.67 -51.36
N VAL A 107 -33.03 6.96 -51.09
CA VAL A 107 -34.26 7.75 -51.11
C VAL A 107 -34.11 8.84 -52.18
N ASP A 108 -35.03 8.87 -53.14
CA ASP A 108 -35.01 9.87 -54.17
C ASP A 108 -35.65 11.20 -53.73
N ALA A 109 -35.66 12.23 -54.60
CA ALA A 109 -36.17 13.54 -54.28
C ALA A 109 -37.69 13.52 -53.95
N SER A 110 -38.45 12.54 -54.48
CA SER A 110 -39.89 12.35 -54.16
C SER A 110 -40.10 11.67 -52.79
N GLY A 111 -39.04 11.19 -52.10
CA GLY A 111 -39.13 10.44 -50.86
C GLY A 111 -39.42 8.95 -51.07
N GLN A 112 -39.29 8.45 -52.28
CA GLN A 112 -39.51 7.03 -52.58
C GLN A 112 -38.26 6.25 -52.15
N LEU A 113 -38.45 5.22 -51.35
CA LEU A 113 -37.39 4.30 -50.90
C LEU A 113 -37.12 3.24 -51.96
N ARG A 114 -35.85 3.03 -52.29
CA ARG A 114 -35.34 1.91 -53.06
C ARG A 114 -34.26 1.19 -52.27
N THR A 115 -34.17 -0.11 -52.48
CA THR A 115 -33.12 -0.93 -51.86
C THR A 115 -32.36 -1.72 -52.92
N PRO A 116 -31.06 -1.87 -52.83
CA PRO A 116 -30.29 -2.60 -53.85
C PRO A 116 -30.58 -4.12 -53.85
N ILE A 117 -31.32 -4.62 -52.88
CA ILE A 117 -31.62 -6.06 -52.76
C ILE A 117 -32.82 -6.50 -53.57
N VAL A 118 -33.75 -5.59 -53.92
CA VAL A 118 -34.98 -5.91 -54.68
C VAL A 118 -34.89 -5.34 -56.10
N PRO A 119 -34.99 -6.18 -57.12
CA PRO A 119 -34.97 -5.70 -58.53
C PRO A 119 -36.26 -4.97 -58.91
N GLU A 120 -36.19 -3.89 -59.67
CA GLU A 120 -37.34 -3.13 -60.20
C GLU A 120 -38.11 -3.86 -61.31
N THR A 121 -37.42 -4.82 -61.93
CA THR A 121 -37.96 -5.60 -63.03
C THR A 121 -38.07 -7.08 -62.69
N ASN A 122 -38.53 -7.90 -63.60
CA ASN A 122 -38.85 -9.32 -63.41
C ASN A 122 -37.73 -10.09 -62.75
N ALA A 123 -37.82 -10.45 -61.43
CA ALA A 123 -36.82 -11.09 -60.62
C ALA A 123 -36.31 -12.42 -61.22
N SER A 124 -37.14 -13.11 -61.97
CA SER A 124 -36.74 -14.38 -62.61
C SER A 124 -35.65 -14.18 -63.66
N SER A 125 -35.53 -13.00 -64.26
CA SER A 125 -34.47 -12.68 -65.25
C SER A 125 -33.11 -12.66 -64.66
N TYR A 126 -33.01 -12.48 -63.33
CA TYR A 126 -31.78 -12.41 -62.59
C TYR A 126 -31.46 -13.70 -61.79
N GLY A 127 -32.23 -14.80 -62.07
CA GLY A 127 -32.04 -16.06 -61.40
C GLY A 127 -32.46 -16.08 -59.92
N ILE A 128 -33.32 -15.15 -59.51
CA ILE A 128 -33.84 -15.07 -58.13
C ILE A 128 -35.06 -16.00 -58.04
N SER A 129 -35.03 -16.90 -57.08
CA SER A 129 -36.18 -17.79 -56.82
C SER A 129 -37.34 -17.02 -56.16
N PRO A 130 -38.60 -17.47 -56.35
CA PRO A 130 -39.74 -16.83 -55.70
C PRO A 130 -39.72 -16.84 -54.18
N SER A 131 -39.03 -17.81 -53.58
CA SER A 131 -38.80 -17.87 -52.15
C SER A 131 -37.78 -16.83 -51.67
N GLU A 132 -36.72 -16.66 -52.45
CA GLU A 132 -35.68 -15.67 -52.18
C GLU A 132 -36.24 -14.24 -52.39
N LEU A 133 -37.04 -14.02 -53.43
CA LEU A 133 -37.67 -12.72 -53.65
C LEU A 133 -38.52 -12.32 -52.45
N ARG A 134 -39.34 -13.20 -51.90
CA ARG A 134 -40.15 -12.92 -50.72
C ARG A 134 -39.30 -12.54 -49.49
N GLN A 135 -38.14 -13.19 -49.32
CA GLN A 135 -37.21 -12.84 -48.22
C GLN A 135 -36.59 -11.44 -48.43
N ARG A 136 -36.22 -11.12 -49.65
CA ARG A 136 -35.71 -9.77 -50.02
C ARG A 136 -36.74 -8.69 -49.81
N GLU A 137 -38.00 -8.92 -50.28
CA GLU A 137 -39.13 -8.00 -50.04
C GLU A 137 -39.46 -7.84 -48.55
N GLN A 138 -39.38 -8.90 -47.77
CA GLN A 138 -39.55 -8.85 -46.32
C GLN A 138 -38.46 -8.02 -45.65
N GLN A 139 -37.21 -8.15 -46.12
CA GLN A 139 -36.09 -7.34 -45.61
C GLN A 139 -36.28 -5.86 -45.98
N GLU A 140 -36.63 -5.57 -47.22
CA GLU A 140 -36.99 -4.21 -47.67
C GLU A 140 -38.12 -3.63 -46.84
N GLY A 141 -39.19 -4.41 -46.62
CA GLY A 141 -40.33 -4.01 -45.80
C GLY A 141 -39.93 -3.67 -44.37
N SER A 142 -38.94 -4.39 -43.80
CA SER A 142 -38.40 -4.11 -42.49
C SER A 142 -37.62 -2.78 -42.46
N VAL A 143 -36.77 -2.55 -43.47
CA VAL A 143 -36.05 -1.27 -43.63
C VAL A 143 -37.00 -0.10 -43.81
N ARG A 144 -37.97 -0.27 -44.70
CA ARG A 144 -39.04 0.73 -45.00
C ARG A 144 -39.85 1.06 -43.74
N GLY A 145 -40.27 0.04 -42.98
CA GLY A 145 -41.05 0.22 -41.75
C GLY A 145 -40.29 1.04 -40.69
N ILE A 146 -38.99 0.80 -40.53
CA ILE A 146 -38.15 1.55 -39.57
C ILE A 146 -37.97 3.01 -40.03
N LEU A 147 -37.73 3.23 -41.32
CA LEU A 147 -37.56 4.58 -41.89
C LEU A 147 -38.88 5.38 -41.89
N ASP A 148 -40.00 4.73 -42.18
CA ASP A 148 -41.35 5.35 -42.15
C ASP A 148 -41.74 5.73 -40.71
N GLN A 149 -41.49 4.83 -39.74
CA GLN A 149 -41.70 5.12 -38.31
C GLN A 149 -40.97 6.38 -37.86
N ASN A 150 -39.81 6.65 -38.41
CA ASN A 150 -38.97 7.82 -38.11
C ASN A 150 -39.20 9.00 -39.08
N ARG A 151 -40.23 8.94 -39.94
CA ARG A 151 -40.61 9.99 -40.92
C ARG A 151 -39.49 10.34 -41.91
N LEU A 152 -38.67 9.38 -42.28
CA LEU A 152 -37.54 9.57 -43.19
C LEU A 152 -37.90 9.25 -44.65
N VAL A 153 -39.07 8.66 -44.89
CA VAL A 153 -39.54 8.23 -46.20
C VAL A 153 -40.99 8.70 -46.38
N GLY A 154 -41.38 9.05 -47.61
CA GLY A 154 -42.78 9.41 -47.96
C GLY A 154 -43.68 8.22 -47.74
N LYS A 155 -44.92 8.47 -47.25
CA LYS A 155 -45.94 7.42 -47.15
C LYS A 155 -46.24 6.90 -48.53
N SER A 156 -45.95 5.64 -48.78
CA SER A 156 -46.37 4.95 -49.99
C SER A 156 -47.91 4.79 -49.94
N ASP A 157 -48.64 5.42 -50.86
CA ASP A 157 -50.03 5.08 -51.11
C ASP A 157 -50.08 3.66 -51.68
N VAL A 158 -50.07 2.69 -50.81
CA VAL A 158 -50.45 1.31 -51.18
C VAL A 158 -51.96 1.37 -51.49
N VAL A 159 -52.28 1.43 -52.73
CA VAL A 159 -53.67 1.16 -53.24
C VAL A 159 -53.99 -0.27 -52.78
N ALA A 160 -54.69 -0.37 -51.65
CA ALA A 160 -55.28 -1.62 -51.21
C ALA A 160 -56.43 -1.94 -52.18
N SER A 161 -56.24 -2.94 -53.01
CA SER A 161 -57.35 -3.57 -53.74
C SER A 161 -58.47 -3.97 -52.79
N PRO A 162 -59.72 -3.63 -53.04
CA PRO A 162 -60.79 -3.96 -52.12
C PRO A 162 -61.13 -5.45 -52.22
N ALA A 163 -60.90 -6.18 -51.14
CA ALA A 163 -61.49 -7.50 -50.90
C ALA A 163 -62.87 -7.30 -50.28
N VAL A 164 -63.86 -7.70 -51.08
CA VAL A 164 -65.28 -7.79 -50.77
C VAL A 164 -65.57 -8.76 -49.66
N GLY A 165 -66.51 -8.41 -48.73
CA GLY A 165 -67.07 -9.33 -47.76
C GLY A 165 -67.62 -8.59 -46.53
N GLU A 166 -68.71 -8.08 -46.63
CA GLU A 166 -70.06 -8.21 -46.02
C GLU A 166 -70.14 -8.48 -44.49
N ILE A 167 -70.87 -7.53 -43.85
CA ILE A 167 -72.06 -7.66 -42.95
C ILE A 167 -71.78 -7.98 -41.46
N MET A 168 -72.21 -7.20 -40.53
CA MET A 168 -73.45 -6.77 -39.83
C MET A 168 -73.04 -5.99 -38.58
N ALA A 169 -73.56 -4.90 -38.40
CA ALA A 169 -74.57 -4.20 -37.59
C ALA A 169 -74.75 -4.69 -36.12
N GLU A 170 -74.68 -3.75 -35.22
CA GLU A 170 -75.62 -3.32 -34.18
C GLU A 170 -74.80 -2.54 -33.10
N ASP A 171 -75.06 -1.26 -33.00
CA ASP A 171 -76.05 -0.51 -32.20
C ASP A 171 -75.79 -0.50 -30.69
N GLU A 172 -75.46 0.63 -30.12
CA GLU A 172 -76.14 1.35 -29.02
C GLU A 172 -75.29 2.50 -28.45
N MET A 173 -75.74 3.69 -28.71
CA MET A 173 -76.15 4.84 -27.89
C MET A 173 -75.50 5.02 -26.50
N ALA A 174 -74.95 6.21 -26.24
CA ALA A 174 -75.47 7.30 -25.42
C ALA A 174 -74.39 8.34 -25.13
N GLN A 175 -74.59 9.59 -25.55
CA GLN A 175 -74.82 10.79 -24.72
C GLN A 175 -73.83 11.05 -23.59
N ASP A 176 -73.31 12.19 -23.32
CA ASP A 176 -73.54 13.61 -23.58
C ASP A 176 -72.55 14.38 -22.69
N GLU A 177 -72.01 15.44 -23.02
CA GLU A 177 -72.02 16.78 -22.41
C GLU A 177 -70.84 17.66 -22.83
N ARG A 178 -71.29 18.78 -23.29
CA ARG A 178 -70.54 19.98 -23.73
C ARG A 178 -69.76 20.68 -22.62
N THR A 179 -68.70 21.32 -22.98
CA THR A 179 -68.49 22.73 -22.59
C THR A 179 -67.57 23.46 -23.59
N ASP A 180 -68.15 24.50 -24.12
CA ASP A 180 -67.52 25.52 -24.94
C ASP A 180 -66.47 26.33 -24.21
N ILE A 181 -65.49 26.90 -24.95
CA ILE A 181 -65.08 28.31 -24.97
C ILE A 181 -64.07 28.57 -26.10
N PRO A 182 -63.91 29.80 -26.64
CA PRO A 182 -64.07 30.10 -28.08
C PRO A 182 -62.75 30.42 -28.79
N SER A 183 -62.84 30.27 -30.13
CA SER A 183 -61.96 30.71 -31.18
C SER A 183 -61.66 32.21 -31.15
N LEU A 184 -60.39 32.57 -31.33
CA LEU A 184 -59.97 33.87 -31.85
C LEU A 184 -59.29 33.63 -33.21
N VAL A 185 -60.01 33.93 -34.24
CA VAL A 185 -59.53 33.98 -35.58
C VAL A 185 -58.73 35.24 -35.78
N MET A 186 -57.51 35.09 -36.29
CA MET A 186 -56.78 36.16 -36.94
C MET A 186 -56.38 35.68 -38.33
N GLU A 187 -57.22 36.06 -39.29
CA GLU A 187 -56.89 36.04 -40.69
C GLU A 187 -55.72 36.96 -40.99
N LEU A 188 -54.68 36.45 -41.60
CA LEU A 188 -53.72 37.23 -42.36
C LEU A 188 -53.56 36.56 -43.74
N ASP A 189 -54.10 37.26 -44.66
CA ASP A 189 -54.04 37.08 -46.09
C ASP A 189 -52.61 37.07 -46.62
N SER A 190 -52.21 35.99 -47.31
CA SER A 190 -51.09 36.03 -48.24
C SER A 190 -51.24 34.94 -49.29
N SER A 191 -52.01 35.29 -50.24
CA SER A 191 -51.93 34.70 -51.59
C SER A 191 -50.68 35.24 -52.26
N SER A 192 -49.72 34.40 -52.47
CA SER A 192 -48.69 34.33 -53.52
C SER A 192 -47.41 33.73 -53.01
N ILE A 193 -47.25 32.52 -53.28
CA ILE A 193 -46.01 31.73 -53.61
C ILE A 193 -46.43 30.27 -53.41
N ALA A 194 -47.13 29.71 -54.28
CA ALA A 194 -47.42 28.29 -54.31
C ALA A 194 -46.96 27.74 -55.68
N MET A 195 -45.64 27.56 -55.76
CA MET A 195 -44.99 26.72 -56.77
C MET A 195 -43.56 26.57 -56.40
N ASP A 196 -43.25 25.68 -55.45
CA ASP A 196 -41.99 24.90 -55.34
C ASP A 196 -41.95 23.98 -54.10
N ASP A 197 -42.98 23.95 -53.25
CA ASP A 197 -42.88 23.25 -51.94
C ASP A 197 -43.31 21.76 -52.01
N ARG A 198 -43.59 21.18 -53.16
CA ARG A 198 -43.95 19.75 -53.20
C ARG A 198 -42.82 18.79 -53.45
N GLU A 199 -41.69 19.25 -54.01
CA GLU A 199 -40.52 18.39 -54.27
C GLU A 199 -39.60 18.17 -53.08
N THR A 200 -39.61 19.01 -52.03
CA THR A 200 -38.69 18.94 -50.89
C THR A 200 -39.22 18.17 -49.66
N GLN A 201 -40.51 17.79 -49.65
CA GLN A 201 -41.12 17.13 -48.49
C GLN A 201 -40.62 15.69 -48.26
N GLY A 202 -40.11 14.99 -49.27
CA GLY A 202 -39.72 13.58 -49.17
C GLY A 202 -38.40 13.32 -48.43
N GLN A 203 -37.49 14.28 -48.40
CA GLN A 203 -36.17 14.15 -47.77
C GLN A 203 -35.97 15.06 -46.54
N SER A 204 -37.01 15.84 -46.17
CA SER A 204 -36.96 16.81 -45.08
C SER A 204 -36.62 16.19 -43.73
N GLY A 205 -36.98 14.91 -43.51
CA GLY A 205 -36.63 14.18 -42.28
C GLY A 205 -35.10 13.99 -42.07
N PHE A 206 -34.35 13.74 -43.15
CA PHE A 206 -32.89 13.64 -43.07
C PHE A 206 -32.24 14.99 -42.80
N ASP A 207 -32.79 16.08 -43.34
CA ASP A 207 -32.34 17.44 -43.10
C ASP A 207 -32.63 17.86 -41.64
N GLU A 208 -33.77 17.44 -41.11
CA GLU A 208 -34.13 17.68 -39.71
C GLU A 208 -33.20 16.95 -38.76
N LEU A 209 -32.79 15.69 -39.03
CA LEU A 209 -31.81 14.96 -38.27
C LEU A 209 -30.48 15.71 -38.18
N THR A 210 -30.01 16.26 -39.31
CA THR A 210 -28.79 17.04 -39.39
C THR A 210 -28.90 18.37 -38.62
N THR A 211 -30.04 19.07 -38.79
CA THR A 211 -30.31 20.36 -38.14
C THR A 211 -30.49 20.19 -36.62
N ARG A 212 -31.19 19.13 -36.20
CA ARG A 212 -31.34 18.78 -34.77
C ARG A 212 -29.96 18.53 -34.13
N LYS A 213 -29.05 17.90 -34.85
CA LYS A 213 -27.69 17.70 -34.43
C LYS A 213 -26.92 19.03 -34.24
N LYS A 214 -27.08 19.99 -35.15
CA LYS A 214 -26.41 21.31 -35.09
C LYS A 214 -26.97 22.24 -34.02
N ASN A 215 -28.28 22.16 -33.73
CA ASN A 215 -28.98 23.07 -32.84
C ASN A 215 -29.10 22.60 -31.38
N MET A 216 -28.58 21.41 -31.01
CA MET A 216 -28.52 21.00 -29.62
C MET A 216 -27.50 21.84 -28.86
N PRO A 217 -27.95 22.63 -27.85
CA PRO A 217 -27.00 23.37 -27.01
C PRO A 217 -26.01 22.41 -26.35
N THR A 218 -24.78 22.81 -26.34
CA THR A 218 -23.66 22.04 -25.72
C THR A 218 -23.90 21.79 -24.22
N GLU A 219 -24.86 22.47 -23.62
CA GLU A 219 -25.22 22.42 -22.20
C GLU A 219 -26.30 21.40 -21.82
N SER A 220 -27.01 20.82 -22.77
CA SER A 220 -28.09 19.85 -22.49
C SER A 220 -27.58 18.41 -22.27
N ARG A 221 -26.34 18.24 -21.79
CA ARG A 221 -25.64 16.95 -21.65
C ARG A 221 -25.69 16.40 -20.23
N ALA A 222 -26.85 16.42 -19.62
CA ALA A 222 -27.03 16.23 -18.18
C ALA A 222 -27.15 14.81 -17.60
N PRO A 223 -26.93 13.65 -18.23
CA PRO A 223 -26.72 12.44 -17.42
C PRO A 223 -25.28 12.14 -17.11
N VAL A 224 -24.31 12.79 -17.77
CA VAL A 224 -22.87 12.62 -17.43
C VAL A 224 -22.52 13.35 -16.14
N ASP A 225 -23.32 14.35 -15.73
CA ASP A 225 -23.13 15.06 -14.46
C ASP A 225 -23.40 14.19 -13.22
N GLN A 226 -24.17 13.11 -13.33
CA GLN A 226 -24.28 12.12 -12.25
C GLN A 226 -22.99 11.32 -11.98
N VAL A 227 -22.04 11.34 -12.92
CA VAL A 227 -20.71 10.77 -12.72
C VAL A 227 -19.75 11.82 -12.14
N LYS A 228 -20.04 13.13 -12.31
CA LYS A 228 -19.25 14.24 -11.74
C LYS A 228 -19.55 14.50 -10.27
N ASP A 229 -20.73 14.12 -9.77
CA ASP A 229 -21.08 14.23 -8.34
C ASP A 229 -20.40 13.20 -7.43
N LEU A 230 -19.58 12.33 -8.00
CA LEU A 230 -18.64 11.53 -7.22
C LEU A 230 -17.47 12.43 -6.83
N LYS A 231 -17.57 12.96 -5.61
CA LYS A 231 -16.58 13.81 -4.92
C LYS A 231 -15.14 13.51 -5.32
N LEU A 232 -14.65 14.29 -6.28
CA LEU A 232 -13.23 14.44 -6.59
C LEU A 232 -12.63 15.63 -5.84
N GLU A 233 -13.38 16.22 -4.88
CA GLU A 233 -13.10 17.58 -4.41
C GLU A 233 -11.95 17.71 -3.41
N ASP A 234 -11.50 16.65 -2.74
CA ASP A 234 -10.52 16.87 -1.65
C ASP A 234 -9.13 16.27 -1.81
N SER A 235 -8.87 15.48 -2.85
CA SER A 235 -7.56 14.83 -2.97
C SER A 235 -6.72 15.24 -4.20
N PHE A 236 -7.29 16.00 -5.13
CA PHE A 236 -6.64 16.28 -6.42
C PHE A 236 -6.06 17.69 -6.59
N GLN A 237 -6.40 18.64 -5.73
CA GLN A 237 -5.87 20.01 -5.85
C GLN A 237 -4.41 20.18 -5.40
N VAL A 238 -3.83 19.22 -4.69
CA VAL A 238 -2.45 19.35 -4.16
C VAL A 238 -1.37 18.83 -5.11
N ALA A 239 -1.71 18.04 -6.14
CA ALA A 239 -0.72 17.38 -7.00
C ALA A 239 -0.53 17.99 -8.41
N ALA A 240 -1.37 18.92 -8.83
CA ALA A 240 -1.27 19.55 -10.16
C ALA A 240 -0.34 20.78 -10.21
N GLU A 241 -0.02 21.39 -9.06
CA GLU A 241 0.85 22.57 -9.02
C GLU A 241 2.35 22.34 -9.21
N PRO A 242 2.97 21.18 -8.88
CA PRO A 242 4.43 21.08 -9.00
C PRO A 242 4.95 20.96 -10.43
N GLU A 243 4.16 20.50 -11.40
CA GLU A 243 4.65 20.36 -12.78
C GLU A 243 4.57 21.66 -13.58
N ALA A 244 3.53 22.46 -13.36
CA ALA A 244 3.44 23.78 -13.98
C ALA A 244 4.51 24.73 -13.43
N GLN A 245 4.80 24.69 -12.13
CA GLN A 245 5.88 25.47 -11.54
C GLN A 245 7.27 24.98 -11.92
N ARG A 246 7.48 23.65 -12.13
CA ARG A 246 8.73 23.11 -12.67
C ARG A 246 8.95 23.48 -14.12
N LEU A 247 7.92 23.53 -14.95
CA LEU A 247 8.01 23.99 -16.34
C LEU A 247 8.26 25.50 -16.42
N GLU A 248 7.72 26.28 -15.50
CA GLU A 248 8.01 27.73 -15.46
C GLU A 248 9.37 28.03 -14.84
N ALA A 249 9.79 27.30 -13.82
CA ALA A 249 11.14 27.39 -13.26
C ALA A 249 12.19 26.98 -14.28
N ASN A 250 11.97 25.91 -15.04
CA ASN A 250 12.86 25.49 -16.12
C ASN A 250 12.88 26.47 -17.29
N LYS A 251 11.76 27.15 -17.60
CA LYS A 251 11.72 28.26 -18.57
C LYS A 251 12.46 29.49 -18.08
N GLN A 252 12.48 29.75 -16.78
CA GLN A 252 13.24 30.86 -16.20
C GLN A 252 14.74 30.56 -16.10
N GLU A 253 15.12 29.30 -15.82
CA GLU A 253 16.52 28.88 -15.84
C GLU A 253 17.09 28.89 -17.25
N VAL A 254 16.36 28.43 -18.26
CA VAL A 254 16.74 28.50 -19.67
C VAL A 254 16.82 29.97 -20.13
N LYS A 255 16.00 30.88 -19.60
CA LYS A 255 16.12 32.33 -19.88
C LYS A 255 17.27 33.00 -19.14
N ARG A 256 17.69 32.51 -17.98
CA ARG A 256 18.86 33.00 -17.24
C ARG A 256 20.17 32.51 -17.86
N SER A 257 20.22 31.23 -18.25
CA SER A 257 21.37 30.65 -18.94
C SER A 257 21.63 31.29 -20.31
N ARG A 258 20.59 31.87 -20.95
CA ARG A 258 20.75 32.59 -22.25
C ARG A 258 21.29 34.01 -22.11
N LYS A 259 21.45 34.54 -20.89
CA LYS A 259 22.04 35.85 -20.60
C LYS A 259 23.52 35.81 -20.22
N GLU A 260 24.08 34.63 -19.95
CA GLU A 260 25.52 34.47 -19.83
C GLU A 260 26.11 34.30 -21.25
N LYS A 261 26.74 35.38 -21.71
CA LYS A 261 27.47 35.43 -22.97
C LYS A 261 28.63 34.44 -22.93
N VAL A 262 28.46 33.31 -23.56
CA VAL A 262 29.58 32.47 -23.97
C VAL A 262 30.17 33.12 -25.21
N ASN A 263 31.36 33.69 -25.11
CA ASN A 263 32.18 34.12 -26.22
C ASN A 263 32.61 32.89 -27.04
N LEU A 264 31.85 32.55 -28.08
CA LEU A 264 32.32 31.62 -29.10
C LEU A 264 33.19 32.37 -30.12
N PRO A 265 34.29 31.77 -30.59
CA PRO A 265 35.20 32.39 -31.57
C PRO A 265 34.48 32.68 -32.90
N ARG A 266 34.75 33.85 -33.46
CA ARG A 266 34.13 34.45 -34.66
C ARG A 266 34.24 33.62 -35.94
N ALA A 267 35.06 32.55 -35.93
CA ALA A 267 35.32 31.70 -37.11
C ALA A 267 34.16 30.71 -37.43
N ILE A 268 33.31 30.35 -36.45
CA ILE A 268 32.18 29.39 -36.65
C ILE A 268 30.94 30.10 -37.19
N LEU A 269 30.82 31.40 -37.00
CA LEU A 269 29.68 32.20 -37.46
C LEU A 269 29.75 32.58 -38.94
N GLU A 270 30.96 32.65 -39.54
CA GLU A 270 31.14 32.94 -40.96
C GLU A 270 30.91 31.73 -41.86
N GLU A 271 31.10 30.51 -41.34
CA GLU A 271 30.88 29.28 -42.09
C GLU A 271 29.38 28.89 -42.20
N ALA A 272 28.55 29.27 -41.20
CA ALA A 272 27.11 29.08 -41.24
C ALA A 272 26.37 30.08 -42.14
N LEU A 273 26.93 31.29 -42.32
CA LEU A 273 26.35 32.31 -43.17
C LEU A 273 26.74 32.14 -44.66
N SER A 274 27.78 31.35 -44.96
CA SER A 274 28.16 31.04 -46.35
C SER A 274 27.35 29.92 -47.00
N LEU A 275 26.71 29.06 -46.16
CA LEU A 275 25.84 27.97 -46.64
C LEU A 275 24.42 28.44 -46.97
N GLU A 276 23.95 29.55 -46.42
CA GLU A 276 22.62 30.12 -46.73
C GLU A 276 22.62 31.00 -47.99
N LYS A 277 23.78 31.40 -48.51
CA LYS A 277 23.91 32.23 -49.72
C LYS A 277 24.05 31.46 -51.02
N SER A 278 24.13 30.14 -51.00
CA SER A 278 24.35 29.34 -52.20
C SER A 278 23.07 28.74 -52.86
N VAL A 279 21.88 29.12 -52.39
CA VAL A 279 20.61 28.57 -52.92
C VAL A 279 19.74 29.61 -53.64
N SER A 280 20.21 30.83 -53.85
CA SER A 280 19.43 31.87 -54.55
C SER A 280 20.22 32.60 -55.64
N GLU A 281 20.64 31.86 -56.66
CA GLU A 281 21.03 32.49 -57.95
C GLU A 281 20.61 31.57 -59.10
N PHE A 282 19.43 31.82 -59.68
CA PHE A 282 19.15 31.55 -61.07
C PHE A 282 18.98 32.87 -61.79
N PRO A 283 19.60 33.04 -62.99
CA PRO A 283 19.69 34.31 -63.62
C PRO A 283 18.41 34.76 -64.27
N ALA A 284 18.08 36.03 -64.03
CA ALA A 284 17.09 36.76 -64.78
C ALA A 284 17.66 37.11 -66.16
N ASP A 285 16.97 36.70 -67.20
CA ASP A 285 17.21 37.21 -68.51
C ASP A 285 16.13 38.19 -68.98
N ASP A 286 16.58 39.22 -69.59
CA ASP A 286 15.93 40.47 -69.91
C ASP A 286 14.87 40.35 -71.02
N GLN A 287 13.91 41.23 -70.93
CA GLN A 287 13.28 41.98 -71.99
C GLN A 287 11.80 41.88 -72.23
N VAL A 288 11.23 43.04 -72.21
CA VAL A 288 10.17 43.65 -73.02
C VAL A 288 8.79 43.81 -72.36
N ALA A 289 8.57 45.10 -72.09
CA ALA A 289 7.27 45.67 -71.76
C ALA A 289 6.21 45.45 -72.85
N THR A 290 5.08 44.94 -72.49
CA THR A 290 3.79 45.20 -73.18
C THR A 290 2.69 45.26 -72.19
N GLU A 291 1.75 46.16 -72.35
CA GLU A 291 0.63 46.63 -71.59
C GLU A 291 -0.30 45.52 -71.07
N PRO A 292 -1.04 45.75 -69.98
CA PRO A 292 -1.96 44.74 -69.44
C PRO A 292 -3.23 44.68 -70.28
N VAL A 293 -3.33 43.64 -71.07
CA VAL A 293 -4.65 43.23 -71.61
C VAL A 293 -5.43 42.63 -70.43
N LEU A 294 -6.51 43.29 -70.06
CA LEU A 294 -7.55 42.74 -69.17
C LEU A 294 -8.03 41.41 -69.76
N ASN A 295 -7.41 40.33 -69.33
CA ASN A 295 -7.88 39.00 -69.61
C ASN A 295 -9.07 38.73 -68.70
N GLN A 296 -10.27 38.86 -69.18
CA GLN A 296 -11.46 38.25 -68.59
C GLN A 296 -11.17 36.75 -68.52
N GLN A 297 -10.67 36.31 -67.39
CA GLN A 297 -10.70 34.89 -67.05
C GLN A 297 -12.18 34.51 -67.02
N ALA A 298 -12.63 33.88 -68.09
CA ALA A 298 -13.85 33.12 -68.07
C ALA A 298 -13.80 32.16 -66.90
N ILE A 299 -14.60 32.38 -65.88
CA ILE A 299 -14.84 31.45 -64.81
C ILE A 299 -15.32 30.19 -65.51
N ARG A 300 -14.47 29.18 -65.70
CA ARG A 300 -14.86 27.83 -66.06
C ARG A 300 -15.61 27.28 -64.87
N ILE A 301 -16.92 27.38 -64.88
CA ILE A 301 -17.76 26.60 -63.99
C ILE A 301 -17.60 25.16 -64.47
N GLN A 302 -16.75 24.37 -63.76
CA GLN A 302 -16.78 22.93 -63.89
C GLN A 302 -18.06 22.48 -63.20
N THR A 303 -19.09 22.16 -63.98
CA THR A 303 -20.25 21.38 -63.52
C THR A 303 -19.73 19.98 -63.19
N PHE A 304 -19.69 19.63 -61.92
CA PHE A 304 -19.43 18.25 -61.50
C PHE A 304 -20.71 17.44 -61.84
N GLU A 305 -20.56 16.34 -62.56
CA GLU A 305 -21.67 15.43 -62.86
C GLU A 305 -22.25 14.77 -61.59
N SER A 306 -21.50 14.73 -60.50
CA SER A 306 -21.97 14.25 -59.22
C SER A 306 -21.19 14.88 -58.09
N GLU A 307 -21.86 15.27 -57.02
CA GLU A 307 -21.30 15.71 -55.75
C GLU A 307 -21.75 14.77 -54.64
N VAL A 308 -20.80 14.30 -53.82
CA VAL A 308 -21.08 13.37 -52.71
C VAL A 308 -20.66 14.05 -51.41
N GLU A 309 -21.64 14.25 -50.53
CA GLU A 309 -21.38 14.76 -49.20
C GLU A 309 -20.78 13.67 -48.29
N PRO A 310 -19.99 14.03 -47.23
CA PRO A 310 -19.49 13.09 -46.26
C PRO A 310 -20.63 12.36 -45.56
N MET A 311 -20.36 11.15 -45.07
CA MET A 311 -21.30 10.36 -44.28
C MET A 311 -21.72 11.08 -43.01
N GLU A 312 -23.01 11.11 -42.71
CA GLU A 312 -23.60 11.58 -41.47
C GLU A 312 -24.17 10.41 -40.67
N PHE A 313 -24.11 10.51 -39.36
CA PHE A 313 -24.55 9.47 -38.43
C PHE A 313 -25.58 10.01 -37.44
N ALA A 314 -26.67 9.26 -37.24
CA ALA A 314 -27.72 9.61 -36.28
C ALA A 314 -28.31 8.35 -35.61
N LEU A 315 -28.85 8.54 -34.41
CA LEU A 315 -29.67 7.56 -33.70
C LEU A 315 -31.13 7.91 -33.95
N LEU A 316 -31.89 6.93 -34.44
CA LEU A 316 -33.32 7.06 -34.68
C LEU A 316 -34.11 6.79 -33.39
N ASP A 317 -35.33 7.37 -33.29
CA ASP A 317 -36.22 7.17 -32.14
C ASP A 317 -36.62 5.68 -31.96
N SER A 318 -36.53 4.90 -33.03
CA SER A 318 -36.75 3.44 -33.06
C SER A 318 -35.56 2.63 -32.45
N GLY A 319 -34.50 3.28 -31.99
CA GLY A 319 -33.31 2.62 -31.42
C GLY A 319 -32.39 2.01 -32.49
N HIS A 320 -32.45 2.49 -33.72
CA HIS A 320 -31.58 2.07 -34.82
C HIS A 320 -30.60 3.19 -35.16
N PHE A 321 -29.39 2.83 -35.58
CA PHE A 321 -28.47 3.78 -36.17
C PHE A 321 -28.72 3.92 -37.68
N VAL A 322 -28.62 5.15 -38.15
CA VAL A 322 -28.62 5.46 -39.58
C VAL A 322 -27.31 6.17 -39.90
N LEU A 323 -26.63 5.67 -40.91
CA LEU A 323 -25.44 6.28 -41.49
C LEU A 323 -25.84 6.62 -42.94
N PHE A 324 -25.78 7.88 -43.31
CA PHE A 324 -26.26 8.34 -44.60
C PHE A 324 -25.44 9.47 -45.18
N ARG A 325 -25.47 9.61 -46.48
CA ARG A 325 -24.87 10.70 -47.25
C ARG A 325 -25.84 11.28 -48.25
N ARG A 326 -25.69 12.56 -48.62
CA ARG A 326 -26.42 13.18 -49.70
C ARG A 326 -25.57 13.13 -50.96
N VAL A 327 -26.22 12.82 -52.05
CA VAL A 327 -25.59 12.65 -53.35
C VAL A 327 -26.38 13.43 -54.36
N TRP A 328 -25.73 14.29 -55.10
CA TRP A 328 -26.29 14.98 -56.24
C TRP A 328 -25.85 14.27 -57.51
N HIS A 329 -26.79 13.77 -58.29
CA HIS A 329 -26.52 13.06 -59.55
C HIS A 329 -27.58 13.45 -60.59
N GLN A 330 -27.17 13.94 -61.77
CA GLN A 330 -28.00 14.37 -62.82
C GLN A 330 -29.09 15.41 -62.42
N ASP A 331 -28.66 16.40 -61.61
CA ASP A 331 -29.56 17.45 -61.04
C ASP A 331 -30.63 16.97 -60.07
N GLU A 332 -30.60 15.68 -59.67
CA GLU A 332 -31.48 15.13 -58.66
C GLU A 332 -30.73 14.85 -57.39
N ARG A 333 -31.33 15.07 -56.20
CA ARG A 333 -30.79 14.78 -54.89
C ARG A 333 -31.24 13.40 -54.44
N TYR A 334 -30.26 12.59 -54.08
CA TYR A 334 -30.46 11.27 -53.47
C TYR A 334 -29.91 11.24 -52.07
N VAL A 335 -30.59 10.51 -51.17
CA VAL A 335 -30.04 10.15 -49.85
C VAL A 335 -29.71 8.67 -49.86
N GLN A 336 -28.43 8.34 -49.79
CA GLN A 336 -27.93 6.96 -49.72
C GLN A 336 -27.50 6.64 -48.31
N GLY A 337 -27.86 5.47 -47.82
CA GLY A 337 -27.48 5.14 -46.43
C GLY A 337 -27.59 3.68 -46.05
N ILE A 338 -27.28 3.44 -44.81
CA ILE A 338 -27.24 2.14 -44.17
C ILE A 338 -28.06 2.22 -42.89
N LEU A 339 -28.93 1.25 -42.70
CA LEU A 339 -29.67 1.08 -41.45
C LEU A 339 -29.02 -0.02 -40.65
N ILE A 340 -28.72 0.25 -39.35
CA ILE A 340 -27.93 -0.60 -38.50
C ILE A 340 -28.64 -0.85 -37.18
N ASN A 341 -28.66 -2.07 -36.71
CA ASN A 341 -29.10 -2.41 -35.35
C ASN A 341 -28.07 -1.95 -34.32
N GLN A 342 -28.48 -1.01 -33.45
CA GLN A 342 -27.63 -0.38 -32.44
C GLN A 342 -26.91 -1.37 -31.55
N ALA A 343 -27.65 -2.34 -30.97
CA ALA A 343 -27.09 -3.26 -29.98
C ALA A 343 -26.00 -4.17 -30.59
N ASN A 344 -26.31 -4.71 -31.79
CA ASN A 344 -25.37 -5.58 -32.51
C ASN A 344 -24.12 -4.83 -33.00
N PHE A 345 -24.29 -3.57 -33.39
CA PHE A 345 -23.21 -2.72 -33.86
C PHE A 345 -22.21 -2.43 -32.76
N VAL A 346 -22.71 -1.93 -31.63
CA VAL A 346 -21.88 -1.61 -30.46
C VAL A 346 -21.20 -2.87 -29.89
N GLU A 347 -21.97 -3.97 -29.80
CA GLU A 347 -21.42 -5.25 -29.25
C GLU A 347 -20.31 -5.83 -30.13
N ARG A 348 -20.42 -5.77 -31.44
CA ARG A 348 -19.43 -6.41 -32.34
C ARG A 348 -18.23 -5.52 -32.65
N LEU A 349 -18.35 -4.20 -32.57
CA LEU A 349 -17.23 -3.28 -32.83
C LEU A 349 -16.44 -2.94 -31.56
N ILE A 350 -17.13 -2.74 -30.42
CA ILE A 350 -16.49 -2.22 -29.21
C ILE A 350 -16.18 -3.36 -28.24
N ALA A 351 -17.10 -4.30 -28.04
CA ALA A 351 -16.93 -5.32 -27.01
C ALA A 351 -15.70 -6.23 -27.20
N PRO A 352 -15.34 -6.70 -28.41
CA PRO A 352 -14.17 -7.55 -28.59
C PRO A 352 -12.88 -6.82 -28.19
N ALA A 353 -12.70 -5.58 -28.65
CA ALA A 353 -11.54 -4.77 -28.34
C ALA A 353 -11.41 -4.53 -26.81
N PHE A 354 -12.53 -4.31 -26.12
CA PHE A 354 -12.53 -4.14 -24.67
C PHE A 354 -12.24 -5.46 -23.95
N ARG A 355 -12.89 -6.58 -24.32
CA ARG A 355 -12.72 -7.90 -23.68
C ARG A 355 -11.30 -8.44 -23.82
N GLU A 356 -10.63 -8.19 -24.95
CA GLU A 356 -9.25 -8.58 -25.19
C GLU A 356 -8.24 -7.72 -24.42
N SER A 357 -8.67 -6.54 -23.95
CA SER A 357 -7.78 -5.64 -23.24
C SER A 357 -7.64 -6.04 -21.75
N SER A 358 -6.49 -5.73 -21.17
CA SER A 358 -6.27 -5.91 -19.72
C SER A 358 -7.22 -5.06 -18.85
N LEU A 359 -7.82 -4.03 -19.44
CA LEU A 359 -8.79 -3.15 -18.77
C LEU A 359 -10.11 -3.86 -18.45
N SER A 360 -10.48 -4.89 -19.21
CA SER A 360 -11.72 -5.65 -18.99
C SER A 360 -11.82 -6.29 -17.60
N SER A 361 -10.67 -6.59 -16.98
CA SER A 361 -10.62 -7.19 -15.64
C SER A 361 -10.75 -6.16 -14.49
N MET A 362 -10.49 -4.88 -14.74
CA MET A 362 -10.30 -3.86 -13.69
C MET A 362 -11.25 -2.66 -13.85
N SER A 363 -11.70 -2.40 -15.07
CA SER A 363 -12.51 -1.24 -15.40
C SER A 363 -13.87 -1.62 -15.97
N LYS A 364 -14.78 -0.67 -15.96
CA LYS A 364 -16.05 -0.75 -16.67
C LYS A 364 -15.97 0.19 -17.86
N LEU A 365 -16.48 -0.24 -19.00
CA LEU A 365 -16.66 0.60 -20.17
C LEU A 365 -18.13 0.91 -20.36
N ILE A 366 -18.47 2.17 -20.35
CA ILE A 366 -19.81 2.68 -20.64
C ILE A 366 -19.74 3.34 -22.01
N VAL A 367 -20.61 2.90 -22.93
CA VAL A 367 -20.78 3.52 -24.22
C VAL A 367 -22.04 4.37 -24.14
N ALA A 368 -21.91 5.64 -24.40
CA ALA A 368 -23.02 6.60 -24.38
C ALA A 368 -23.16 7.32 -25.72
N TYR A 369 -24.36 7.71 -26.06
CA TYR A 369 -24.71 8.55 -27.22
C TYR A 369 -25.43 9.79 -26.73
N GLN A 370 -24.86 10.97 -26.98
CA GLN A 370 -25.40 12.25 -26.50
C GLN A 370 -25.85 12.25 -25.04
N GLY A 371 -25.07 11.59 -24.17
CA GLY A 371 -25.33 11.46 -22.75
C GLY A 371 -26.26 10.30 -22.33
N SER A 372 -26.93 9.63 -23.26
CA SER A 372 -27.74 8.43 -22.99
C SER A 372 -26.89 7.18 -23.05
N ILE A 373 -26.95 6.31 -22.02
CA ILE A 373 -26.19 5.07 -21.98
C ILE A 373 -26.77 4.08 -22.99
N LEU A 374 -25.96 3.70 -23.97
CA LEU A 374 -26.29 2.66 -24.93
C LEU A 374 -26.00 1.27 -24.40
N GLN A 375 -24.80 1.08 -23.85
CA GLN A 375 -24.32 -0.20 -23.37
C GLN A 375 -23.32 -0.04 -22.21
N ASN A 376 -23.33 -1.02 -21.32
CA ASN A 376 -22.40 -1.05 -20.17
C ASN A 376 -21.70 -2.41 -20.12
N TYR A 377 -20.39 -2.40 -20.28
CA TYR A 377 -19.53 -3.57 -20.17
C TYR A 377 -18.89 -3.57 -18.78
N ALA A 378 -19.42 -4.44 -17.90
CA ALA A 378 -18.88 -4.59 -16.55
C ALA A 378 -17.61 -5.44 -16.55
N ALA A 379 -16.70 -5.14 -15.62
CA ALA A 379 -15.53 -5.97 -15.36
C ALA A 379 -15.95 -7.41 -15.04
N GLU A 380 -15.23 -8.40 -15.56
CA GLU A 380 -15.53 -9.82 -15.44
C GLU A 380 -15.58 -10.28 -13.97
N TYR A 381 -14.81 -9.63 -13.11
CA TYR A 381 -14.78 -9.87 -11.66
C TYR A 381 -16.05 -9.44 -10.91
N SER A 382 -16.85 -8.55 -11.49
CA SER A 382 -18.09 -8.05 -10.86
C SER A 382 -19.24 -9.06 -10.88
N ARG A 383 -19.13 -10.13 -11.66
CA ARG A 383 -20.16 -11.18 -11.76
C ARG A 383 -20.13 -12.20 -10.62
N GLN A 384 -18.99 -12.38 -9.96
CA GLN A 384 -18.79 -13.42 -8.92
C GLN A 384 -18.91 -12.93 -7.47
N TYR A 385 -18.83 -11.62 -7.23
CA TYR A 385 -18.89 -11.07 -5.88
C TYR A 385 -19.97 -9.99 -5.81
N ARG A 386 -21.08 -10.29 -5.16
CA ARG A 386 -22.01 -9.26 -4.66
C ARG A 386 -21.30 -8.50 -3.55
N PRO A 387 -20.86 -7.27 -3.72
CA PRO A 387 -20.36 -6.49 -2.62
C PRO A 387 -21.53 -6.08 -1.75
N SER A 388 -21.49 -6.52 -0.50
CA SER A 388 -22.18 -5.83 0.58
C SER A 388 -21.76 -4.34 0.54
N THR A 389 -22.72 -3.47 0.27
CA THR A 389 -22.90 -2.04 0.64
C THR A 389 -21.67 -1.14 0.87
N GLU A 390 -20.47 -1.46 0.40
CA GLU A 390 -19.35 -0.52 0.38
C GLU A 390 -19.25 0.10 -1.00
N GLN A 391 -19.39 1.40 -1.03
CA GLN A 391 -19.28 2.33 -2.13
C GLN A 391 -18.17 1.91 -3.09
N ALA A 392 -18.54 1.25 -4.20
CA ALA A 392 -17.67 1.14 -5.36
C ALA A 392 -17.50 2.58 -5.86
N THR A 393 -16.40 3.21 -5.53
CA THR A 393 -15.98 4.48 -6.10
C THR A 393 -15.76 4.23 -7.58
N ASN A 394 -16.77 4.51 -8.40
CA ASN A 394 -16.65 4.56 -9.85
C ASN A 394 -15.82 5.80 -10.21
N GLU A 395 -14.53 5.78 -9.93
CA GLU A 395 -13.63 6.87 -10.30
C GLU A 395 -13.49 6.88 -11.84
N LEU A 396 -13.69 8.03 -12.44
CA LEU A 396 -13.48 8.23 -13.86
C LEU A 396 -12.00 8.02 -14.19
N LEU A 397 -11.70 7.03 -15.04
CA LEU A 397 -10.35 6.78 -15.53
C LEU A 397 -10.04 7.60 -16.79
N TYR A 398 -10.91 7.52 -17.78
CA TYR A 398 -10.73 8.18 -19.07
C TYR A 398 -12.07 8.33 -19.78
N GLN A 399 -12.24 9.43 -20.49
CA GLN A 399 -13.41 9.71 -21.32
C GLN A 399 -12.95 10.23 -22.66
N SER A 400 -13.53 9.73 -23.74
CA SER A 400 -13.22 10.17 -25.09
C SER A 400 -14.45 10.04 -25.98
N ARG A 401 -14.51 10.86 -27.01
CA ARG A 401 -15.48 10.77 -28.10
C ARG A 401 -14.83 10.11 -29.29
N LEU A 402 -15.62 9.36 -30.05
CA LEU A 402 -15.18 8.77 -31.29
C LEU A 402 -14.97 9.84 -32.38
N ILE A 403 -14.29 9.46 -33.46
CA ILE A 403 -14.04 10.33 -34.60
C ILE A 403 -15.33 10.58 -35.39
N ALA A 404 -15.41 11.72 -36.09
CA ALA A 404 -16.54 11.99 -37.00
C ALA A 404 -16.69 10.86 -38.04
N PRO A 405 -17.95 10.49 -38.39
CA PRO A 405 -19.25 11.08 -38.01
C PRO A 405 -19.78 10.60 -36.66
N PHE A 406 -19.09 9.65 -35.94
CA PHE A 406 -19.53 9.05 -34.68
C PHE A 406 -19.18 9.88 -33.45
N SER A 407 -18.91 11.19 -33.62
CA SER A 407 -18.47 12.08 -32.52
C SER A 407 -19.47 12.20 -31.36
N ASP A 408 -20.72 11.79 -31.55
CA ASP A 408 -21.72 11.77 -30.50
C ASP A 408 -21.70 10.53 -29.65
N ILE A 409 -20.90 9.53 -30.01
CA ILE A 409 -20.63 8.34 -29.19
C ILE A 409 -19.45 8.64 -28.25
N GLU A 410 -19.68 8.48 -26.96
CA GLU A 410 -18.71 8.66 -25.92
C GLU A 410 -18.33 7.32 -25.29
N LEU A 411 -17.04 7.10 -25.11
CA LEU A 411 -16.47 5.97 -24.38
C LEU A 411 -16.02 6.45 -23.01
N ILE A 412 -16.62 5.92 -21.95
CA ILE A 412 -16.36 6.32 -20.58
C ILE A 412 -15.81 5.10 -19.85
N PHE A 413 -14.55 5.18 -19.43
CA PHE A 413 -13.89 4.15 -18.64
C PHE A 413 -13.92 4.54 -17.17
N THR A 414 -14.44 3.65 -16.32
CA THR A 414 -14.49 3.84 -14.88
C THR A 414 -13.72 2.72 -14.17
N LEU A 415 -12.99 3.06 -13.10
CA LEU A 415 -12.26 2.09 -12.33
C LEU A 415 -13.16 1.43 -11.29
N ALA A 416 -13.22 0.11 -11.31
CA ALA A 416 -13.85 -0.66 -10.25
C ALA A 416 -12.90 -0.87 -9.06
N ARG A 417 -11.59 -1.04 -9.31
CA ARG A 417 -10.51 -1.13 -8.31
C ARG A 417 -9.19 -0.73 -8.98
N LEU A 418 -8.38 0.05 -8.27
CA LEU A 418 -6.97 0.21 -8.63
C LEU A 418 -6.19 -0.98 -8.07
N PRO A 419 -5.68 -1.90 -8.90
CA PRO A 419 -4.78 -2.91 -8.40
C PRO A 419 -3.49 -2.21 -7.95
N VAL A 420 -3.20 -2.32 -6.66
CA VAL A 420 -1.89 -1.94 -6.16
C VAL A 420 -0.92 -2.95 -6.76
N GLY A 421 -0.17 -2.56 -7.77
CA GLY A 421 0.77 -3.43 -8.47
C GLY A 421 1.73 -4.15 -7.53
N ALA A 422 2.50 -5.11 -8.04
CA ALA A 422 3.46 -5.90 -7.25
C ALA A 422 4.39 -5.04 -6.38
N GLY A 423 4.72 -3.81 -6.82
CA GLY A 423 5.48 -2.83 -6.05
C GLY A 423 4.82 -2.41 -4.73
N GLY A 424 3.49 -2.36 -4.66
CA GLY A 424 2.78 -1.98 -3.44
C GLY A 424 2.92 -3.02 -2.33
N GLN A 425 2.90 -4.30 -2.65
CA GLN A 425 3.15 -5.37 -1.69
C GLN A 425 4.58 -5.31 -1.13
N VAL A 426 5.57 -5.03 -1.99
CA VAL A 426 6.98 -4.86 -1.57
C VAL A 426 7.11 -3.71 -0.58
N ILE A 427 6.45 -2.56 -0.84
CA ILE A 427 6.47 -1.42 0.09
C ILE A 427 5.82 -1.78 1.43
N ILE A 428 4.67 -2.46 1.43
CA ILE A 428 3.99 -2.86 2.66
C ILE A 428 4.86 -3.82 3.48
N TRP A 429 5.43 -4.85 2.87
CA TRP A 429 6.30 -5.80 3.56
C TRP A 429 7.59 -5.15 4.06
N SER A 430 8.23 -4.30 3.26
CA SER A 430 9.43 -3.58 3.69
C SER A 430 9.16 -2.61 4.85
N ALA A 431 8.02 -1.92 4.84
CA ALA A 431 7.58 -1.07 5.93
C ALA A 431 7.31 -1.86 7.21
N LEU A 432 6.68 -3.04 7.10
CA LEU A 432 6.43 -3.93 8.22
C LEU A 432 7.74 -4.45 8.83
N ILE A 433 8.67 -4.91 8.01
CA ILE A 433 10.00 -5.37 8.46
C ILE A 433 10.73 -4.22 9.17
N LEU A 434 10.73 -3.02 8.57
CA LEU A 434 11.36 -1.85 9.16
C LEU A 434 10.74 -1.48 10.51
N ALA A 435 9.40 -1.55 10.63
CA ALA A 435 8.71 -1.30 11.90
C ALA A 435 9.10 -2.33 12.98
N VAL A 436 9.19 -3.61 12.63
CA VAL A 436 9.63 -4.68 13.55
C VAL A 436 11.06 -4.45 14.02
N VAL A 437 11.97 -4.11 13.10
CA VAL A 437 13.38 -3.81 13.42
C VAL A 437 13.49 -2.58 14.32
N LEU A 438 12.74 -1.53 14.05
CA LEU A 438 12.72 -0.29 14.85
C LEU A 438 12.22 -0.55 16.27
N VAL A 439 11.09 -1.25 16.41
CA VAL A 439 10.51 -1.58 17.72
C VAL A 439 11.42 -2.53 18.47
N GLY A 440 11.92 -3.59 17.83
CA GLY A 440 12.85 -4.56 18.42
C GLY A 440 14.14 -3.91 18.90
N GLY A 441 14.73 -3.05 18.06
CA GLY A 441 15.92 -2.28 18.40
C GLY A 441 15.70 -1.34 19.60
N CYS A 442 14.57 -0.63 19.64
CA CYS A 442 14.22 0.24 20.75
C CYS A 442 14.05 -0.54 22.06
N LEU A 443 13.34 -1.68 22.02
CA LEU A 443 13.18 -2.55 23.19
C LEU A 443 14.51 -3.13 23.68
N MET A 444 15.39 -3.51 22.77
CA MET A 444 16.72 -4.00 23.09
C MET A 444 17.57 -2.91 23.77
N LEU A 445 17.57 -1.68 23.24
CA LEU A 445 18.28 -0.54 23.81
C LEU A 445 17.72 -0.16 25.19
N LEU A 446 16.40 -0.21 25.38
CA LEU A 446 15.78 -0.01 26.69
C LEU A 446 16.27 -1.04 27.73
N ARG A 447 16.27 -2.33 27.37
CA ARG A 447 16.72 -3.40 28.26
C ARG A 447 18.22 -3.26 28.60
N LEU A 448 19.03 -2.95 27.58
CA LEU A 448 20.46 -2.76 27.77
C LEU A 448 20.75 -1.56 28.68
N GLY A 449 20.10 -0.43 28.44
CA GLY A 449 20.22 0.77 29.26
C GLY A 449 19.78 0.57 30.71
N GLN A 450 18.69 -0.18 30.93
CA GLN A 450 18.24 -0.52 32.28
C GLN A 450 19.26 -1.41 33.01
N ARG A 451 19.84 -2.39 32.34
CA ARG A 451 20.92 -3.25 32.92
C ARG A 451 22.15 -2.44 33.27
N GLN A 452 22.62 -1.57 32.40
CA GLN A 452 23.75 -0.68 32.64
C GLN A 452 23.50 0.24 33.84
N LEU A 453 22.29 0.80 33.93
CA LEU A 453 21.93 1.68 35.04
C LEU A 453 21.88 0.93 36.38
N ALA A 454 21.40 -0.33 36.37
CA ALA A 454 21.37 -1.18 37.56
C ALA A 454 22.79 -1.53 38.04
N LEU A 455 23.68 -1.92 37.11
CA LEU A 455 25.08 -2.19 37.43
C LEU A 455 25.82 -0.96 37.99
N ALA A 456 25.61 0.22 37.38
CA ALA A 456 26.22 1.46 37.87
C ALA A 456 25.73 1.81 39.28
N ARG A 457 24.48 1.59 39.61
CA ARG A 457 23.93 1.79 40.96
C ARG A 457 24.54 0.80 41.94
N GLN A 458 24.61 -0.48 41.60
CA GLN A 458 25.27 -1.48 42.47
C GLN A 458 26.74 -1.11 42.78
N GLN A 459 27.49 -0.63 41.79
CA GLN A 459 28.86 -0.17 41.99
C GLN A 459 28.90 1.06 42.91
N GLN A 460 28.00 2.02 42.75
CA GLN A 460 27.94 3.22 43.59
C GLN A 460 27.59 2.85 45.05
N ASP A 461 26.57 1.99 45.21
CA ASP A 461 26.16 1.52 46.54
C ASP A 461 27.28 0.77 47.23
N PHE A 462 28.03 -0.09 46.49
CA PHE A 462 29.19 -0.79 46.97
C PHE A 462 30.30 0.17 47.50
N VAL A 463 30.70 1.15 46.67
CA VAL A 463 31.74 2.13 47.06
C VAL A 463 31.30 2.95 48.28
N SER A 464 30.03 3.36 48.32
CA SER A 464 29.48 4.11 49.47
C SER A 464 29.50 3.29 50.75
N ALA A 465 29.07 2.01 50.69
CA ALA A 465 29.02 1.13 51.84
C ALA A 465 30.43 0.78 52.37
N VAL A 466 31.39 0.46 51.49
CA VAL A 466 32.78 0.24 51.84
C VAL A 466 33.38 1.45 52.56
N SER A 467 33.15 2.65 51.97
CA SER A 467 33.67 3.89 52.54
C SER A 467 33.11 4.14 53.96
N HIS A 468 31.82 3.87 54.18
CA HIS A 468 31.18 4.03 55.47
C HIS A 468 31.73 3.04 56.51
N GLU A 469 31.87 1.76 56.15
CA GLU A 469 32.37 0.70 57.03
C GLU A 469 33.86 0.83 57.35
N LEU A 470 34.67 1.45 56.48
CA LEU A 470 36.08 1.80 56.77
C LEU A 470 36.21 3.03 57.68
N LYS A 471 35.30 4.03 57.54
CA LYS A 471 35.38 5.28 58.31
C LYS A 471 35.15 5.04 59.82
N THR A 472 34.20 4.16 60.18
CA THR A 472 33.81 3.90 61.57
C THR A 472 35.01 3.42 62.44
N PRO A 473 35.71 2.27 62.14
CA PRO A 473 36.82 1.81 62.90
C PRO A 473 37.99 2.79 62.88
N LEU A 474 38.24 3.45 61.74
CA LEU A 474 39.26 4.48 61.62
C LEU A 474 39.04 5.66 62.61
N THR A 475 37.76 6.10 62.71
CA THR A 475 37.38 7.15 63.66
C THR A 475 37.60 6.73 65.10
N SER A 476 37.25 5.47 65.47
CA SER A 476 37.45 4.92 66.79
C SER A 476 38.93 4.83 67.13
N ILE A 477 39.79 4.29 66.25
CA ILE A 477 41.20 4.21 66.37
C ILE A 477 41.80 5.62 66.62
N ARG A 478 41.39 6.59 65.80
CA ARG A 478 41.83 7.98 65.94
C ARG A 478 41.43 8.58 67.27
N MET A 479 40.16 8.41 67.67
CA MET A 479 39.59 8.98 68.91
C MET A 479 40.39 8.41 70.16
N TYR A 480 40.54 7.11 70.23
CA TYR A 480 41.29 6.51 71.32
C TYR A 480 42.78 6.88 71.28
N GLY A 481 43.39 6.99 70.09
CA GLY A 481 44.72 7.49 69.88
C GLY A 481 44.89 8.95 70.33
N GLU A 482 43.96 9.82 70.05
CA GLU A 482 43.93 11.21 70.51
C GLU A 482 43.76 11.30 72.03
N MET A 483 42.86 10.49 72.64
CA MET A 483 42.70 10.40 74.10
C MET A 483 44.00 9.95 74.83
N LEU A 484 44.73 8.99 74.27
CA LEU A 484 45.98 8.54 74.76
C LEU A 484 47.05 9.63 74.60
N ARG A 485 47.17 10.29 73.50
CA ARG A 485 48.13 11.34 73.17
C ARG A 485 47.95 12.57 74.04
N GLU A 486 46.75 12.99 74.33
CA GLU A 486 46.42 14.18 75.17
C GLU A 486 46.45 13.84 76.65
N GLY A 487 46.76 12.59 77.04
CA GLY A 487 46.91 12.19 78.46
C GLY A 487 45.54 12.09 79.18
N TRP A 488 44.42 11.99 78.51
CA TRP A 488 43.07 11.93 79.12
C TRP A 488 42.71 10.56 79.65
N ALA A 489 43.65 9.58 79.52
CA ALA A 489 43.50 8.22 80.02
C ALA A 489 44.27 8.00 81.28
N ASP A 490 43.58 7.63 82.41
CA ASP A 490 44.18 7.15 83.61
C ASP A 490 44.90 5.84 83.36
N GLU A 491 45.87 5.45 84.26
CA GLU A 491 46.70 4.27 84.11
C GLU A 491 45.84 2.99 83.90
N ALA A 492 44.69 2.89 84.57
CA ALA A 492 43.78 1.76 84.44
C ALA A 492 43.05 1.69 83.06
N LYS A 493 42.78 2.84 82.42
CA LYS A 493 42.13 2.90 81.18
C LYS A 493 43.06 2.85 79.96
N ARG A 494 44.34 3.12 80.12
CA ARG A 494 45.34 3.04 79.02
C ARG A 494 45.33 1.70 78.33
N LYS A 495 45.41 0.62 79.11
CA LYS A 495 45.38 -0.73 78.53
C LYS A 495 44.13 -1.01 77.77
N THR A 496 42.98 -0.59 78.27
CA THR A 496 41.69 -0.74 77.59
C THR A 496 41.65 0.02 76.23
N TYR A 497 42.24 1.24 76.16
CA TYR A 497 42.31 2.00 74.95
C TYR A 497 43.29 1.41 73.92
N TYR A 498 44.46 0.83 74.39
CA TYR A 498 45.29 0.07 73.48
C TYR A 498 44.59 -1.17 72.91
N ASP A 499 43.86 -1.88 73.74
CA ASP A 499 43.10 -3.05 73.34
C ASP A 499 42.03 -2.68 72.34
N PHE A 500 41.32 -1.58 72.55
CA PHE A 500 40.35 -1.07 71.56
C PHE A 500 40.99 -0.70 70.20
N ILE A 501 42.14 0.00 70.24
CA ILE A 501 42.85 0.34 68.99
C ILE A 501 43.31 -0.94 68.27
N PHE A 502 43.81 -1.90 68.99
CA PHE A 502 44.28 -3.18 68.46
C PHE A 502 43.09 -3.95 67.79
N TYR A 503 41.98 -4.08 68.50
CA TYR A 503 40.84 -4.81 67.99
C TYR A 503 40.20 -4.10 66.78
N GLU A 504 40.09 -2.77 66.76
CA GLU A 504 39.58 -2.04 65.61
C GLU A 504 40.52 -2.07 64.39
N ALA A 505 41.85 -2.10 64.62
CA ALA A 505 42.86 -2.29 63.57
C ALA A 505 42.77 -3.69 62.95
N GLU A 506 42.66 -4.74 63.77
CA GLU A 506 42.43 -6.11 63.30
C GLU A 506 41.08 -6.25 62.49
N ARG A 507 40.06 -5.61 63.00
CA ARG A 507 38.77 -5.55 62.29
C ARG A 507 38.88 -4.88 60.91
N LEU A 508 39.60 -3.74 60.86
CA LEU A 508 39.81 -3.00 59.60
C LEU A 508 40.62 -3.85 58.60
N THR A 509 41.66 -4.55 59.08
CA THR A 509 42.47 -5.45 58.26
C THR A 509 41.61 -6.56 57.62
N ARG A 510 40.78 -7.21 58.47
CA ARG A 510 39.83 -8.23 57.95
C ARG A 510 38.83 -7.67 56.93
N LEU A 511 38.28 -6.46 57.16
CA LEU A 511 37.39 -5.81 56.23
C LEU A 511 38.10 -5.54 54.90
N ILE A 512 39.30 -4.97 54.90
CA ILE A 512 40.11 -4.70 53.71
C ILE A 512 40.32 -5.97 52.89
N ASN A 513 40.80 -7.06 53.60
CA ASN A 513 41.05 -8.34 52.93
C ASN A 513 39.79 -8.93 52.29
N ASN A 514 38.66 -8.88 52.98
CA ASN A 514 37.38 -9.35 52.43
C ASN A 514 36.93 -8.52 51.20
N VAL A 515 37.11 -7.19 51.23
CA VAL A 515 36.79 -6.31 50.09
C VAL A 515 37.72 -6.60 48.93
N LEU A 516 39.03 -6.75 49.14
CA LEU A 516 40.01 -7.07 48.09
C LEU A 516 39.70 -8.43 47.44
N GLN A 517 39.41 -9.45 48.27
CA GLN A 517 39.05 -10.79 47.78
C GLN A 517 37.78 -10.74 46.92
N LEU A 518 36.74 -10.04 47.38
CA LEU A 518 35.51 -9.85 46.66
C LEU A 518 35.72 -9.10 45.34
N ALA A 519 36.54 -8.05 45.32
CA ALA A 519 36.87 -7.30 44.10
C ALA A 519 37.65 -8.15 43.10
N ARG A 520 38.58 -8.99 43.52
CA ARG A 520 39.31 -9.91 42.64
C ARG A 520 38.42 -10.98 42.04
N MET A 521 37.49 -11.54 42.83
CA MET A 521 36.51 -12.52 42.36
C MET A 521 35.54 -11.90 41.37
N SER A 522 35.04 -10.66 41.59
CA SER A 522 34.12 -9.95 40.69
C SER A 522 34.74 -9.66 39.33
N ARG A 523 36.05 -9.56 39.21
CA ARG A 523 36.77 -9.37 37.94
C ARG A 523 37.15 -10.66 37.22
N ASN A 524 36.78 -11.84 37.77
CA ASN A 524 37.24 -13.14 37.27
C ASN A 524 38.79 -13.29 37.24
N GLU A 525 39.48 -12.49 38.04
CA GLU A 525 40.94 -12.48 38.08
C GLU A 525 41.52 -13.62 38.96
N GLN A 526 40.70 -14.27 39.79
CA GLN A 526 41.06 -15.44 40.57
C GLN A 526 40.42 -16.69 39.94
N THR A 527 41.23 -17.48 39.28
CA THR A 527 40.92 -18.90 39.01
C THR A 527 41.31 -19.68 40.26
N GLY A 528 40.30 -20.17 41.02
CA GLY A 528 40.56 -21.03 42.16
C GLY A 528 41.34 -22.28 41.76
N ASN A 529 42.23 -22.69 42.61
CA ASN A 529 42.97 -23.95 42.44
C ASN A 529 42.06 -25.12 42.88
N LEU A 530 41.07 -25.44 42.00
CA LEU A 530 40.09 -26.48 42.31
C LEU A 530 40.72 -27.86 42.18
N ASN A 531 40.99 -28.50 43.32
CA ASN A 531 41.52 -29.84 43.40
C ASN A 531 40.45 -30.84 43.83
N ASN A 532 40.55 -32.08 43.36
CA ASN A 532 39.76 -33.17 43.87
C ASN A 532 40.41 -33.68 45.20
N ILE A 533 39.73 -33.43 46.29
CA ILE A 533 40.19 -33.91 47.64
C ILE A 533 39.07 -34.71 48.29
N THR A 534 39.37 -35.58 49.17
CA THR A 534 38.39 -36.31 49.96
C THR A 534 37.77 -35.42 51.04
N VAL A 535 36.55 -35.72 51.46
CA VAL A 535 35.86 -35.02 52.56
C VAL A 535 36.73 -35.10 53.84
N GLY A 536 37.36 -36.27 54.09
CA GLY A 536 38.23 -36.47 55.25
C GLY A 536 39.47 -35.57 55.24
N GLU A 537 40.14 -35.40 54.08
CA GLU A 537 41.27 -34.46 53.92
C GLU A 537 40.79 -33.00 54.13
N ALA A 538 39.68 -32.62 53.57
CA ALA A 538 39.13 -31.26 53.75
C ALA A 538 38.79 -30.96 55.21
N LEU A 539 38.25 -31.94 55.94
CA LEU A 539 37.93 -31.80 57.36
C LEU A 539 39.20 -31.81 58.22
N ALA A 540 40.23 -32.58 57.84
CA ALA A 540 41.54 -32.59 58.57
C ALA A 540 42.22 -31.23 58.53
N GLU A 541 42.12 -30.48 57.42
CA GLU A 541 42.63 -29.10 57.29
C GLU A 541 41.71 -28.05 57.97
N LEU A 542 40.43 -28.29 58.01
CA LEU A 542 39.39 -27.36 58.51
C LEU A 542 39.42 -27.40 60.08
N LYS A 543 39.37 -28.58 60.68
CA LYS A 543 39.14 -28.78 62.10
C LYS A 543 40.11 -28.02 63.01
N PRO A 544 41.47 -28.07 62.83
CA PRO A 544 42.39 -27.34 63.69
C PRO A 544 42.23 -25.83 63.67
N ARG A 545 41.87 -25.31 62.49
CA ARG A 545 41.63 -23.85 62.27
C ARG A 545 40.38 -23.37 62.99
N LEU A 546 39.30 -24.16 62.95
CA LEU A 546 38.04 -23.82 63.66
C LEU A 546 38.22 -24.01 65.20
N GLU A 547 38.87 -25.02 65.64
CA GLU A 547 39.15 -25.22 67.07
C GLU A 547 39.93 -24.03 67.64
N SER A 548 41.04 -23.62 67.01
CA SER A 548 41.80 -22.44 67.38
C SER A 548 40.98 -21.14 67.38
N GLN A 549 39.98 -21.01 66.54
CA GLN A 549 39.05 -19.85 66.42
C GLN A 549 38.05 -19.86 67.60
N LEU A 550 37.53 -21.01 67.98
CA LEU A 550 36.44 -21.16 68.96
C LEU A 550 36.93 -21.15 70.39
N GLU A 551 38.16 -21.62 70.63
CA GLU A 551 38.79 -21.74 71.97
C GLU A 551 38.72 -20.41 72.74
N PRO A 552 39.07 -19.23 72.18
CA PRO A 552 39.00 -17.97 72.92
C PRO A 552 37.57 -17.54 73.27
N SER A 553 36.59 -18.01 72.55
CA SER A 553 35.18 -17.63 72.68
C SER A 553 34.39 -18.55 73.59
N GLY A 554 35.02 -19.67 74.04
CA GLY A 554 34.41 -20.66 74.96
C GLY A 554 33.23 -21.44 74.27
N PHE A 555 33.28 -21.58 72.96
CA PHE A 555 32.34 -22.38 72.20
C PHE A 555 32.88 -23.79 71.93
N GLU A 556 31.96 -24.79 72.04
CA GLU A 556 32.25 -26.16 71.67
C GLU A 556 32.06 -26.42 70.23
N LEU A 557 32.98 -27.08 69.53
CA LEU A 557 32.85 -27.53 68.16
C LEU A 557 32.47 -29.01 68.12
N ALA A 558 31.34 -29.34 67.50
CA ALA A 558 30.99 -30.73 67.27
C ALA A 558 30.94 -30.99 65.76
N ILE A 559 31.77 -31.90 65.29
CA ILE A 559 31.82 -32.35 63.90
C ILE A 559 31.24 -33.76 63.82
N SER A 560 30.24 -33.98 63.00
CA SER A 560 29.55 -35.28 62.87
C SER A 560 29.22 -35.62 61.46
N GLY A 561 29.48 -36.86 61.06
CA GLY A 561 29.11 -37.40 59.74
C GLY A 561 29.30 -38.92 59.73
N LYS A 562 28.93 -39.54 58.59
CA LYS A 562 29.15 -41.01 58.46
C LYS A 562 30.51 -41.24 57.86
N ALA A 563 31.26 -42.17 58.41
CA ALA A 563 32.61 -42.53 57.98
C ALA A 563 32.70 -42.93 56.48
N GLU A 564 31.62 -43.42 55.93
CA GLU A 564 31.49 -43.77 54.49
C GLU A 564 31.63 -42.52 53.59
N VAL A 565 31.27 -41.33 54.09
CA VAL A 565 31.33 -40.05 53.35
C VAL A 565 32.76 -39.46 53.39
N ASP A 566 33.62 -39.85 54.32
CA ASP A 566 34.98 -39.33 54.45
C ASP A 566 35.83 -39.64 53.18
N THR A 567 35.52 -40.74 52.51
CA THR A 567 36.21 -41.16 51.28
C THR A 567 35.62 -40.54 50.01
N ALA A 568 34.52 -39.86 50.15
CA ALA A 568 33.90 -39.19 49.02
C ALA A 568 34.73 -37.99 48.54
N GLY A 569 34.90 -37.87 47.22
CA GLY A 569 35.64 -36.74 46.59
C GLY A 569 34.78 -35.53 46.40
N ILE A 570 35.30 -34.36 46.69
CA ILE A 570 34.76 -33.06 46.36
C ILE A 570 35.79 -32.23 45.59
N LYS A 571 35.32 -31.42 44.64
CA LYS A 571 36.20 -30.54 43.85
C LYS A 571 36.15 -29.13 44.43
N VAL A 572 37.20 -28.78 45.21
CA VAL A 572 37.24 -27.50 45.93
C VAL A 572 38.62 -26.89 45.88
N ASP A 573 38.69 -25.58 46.07
CA ASP A 573 39.89 -24.88 46.52
C ASP A 573 39.87 -24.91 48.03
N ILE A 574 40.86 -25.50 48.64
CA ILE A 574 40.93 -25.76 50.11
C ILE A 574 40.91 -24.46 50.91
N ASP A 575 41.58 -23.41 50.43
CA ASP A 575 41.63 -22.13 51.15
C ASP A 575 40.22 -21.44 51.06
N TRP A 576 39.52 -21.54 49.93
CA TRP A 576 38.18 -21.03 49.79
C TRP A 576 37.18 -21.85 50.64
N PHE A 577 37.32 -23.14 50.64
CA PHE A 577 36.53 -24.03 51.47
C PHE A 577 36.70 -23.65 52.98
N ILE A 578 37.90 -23.53 53.47
CA ILE A 578 38.16 -23.15 54.86
C ILE A 578 37.57 -21.73 55.10
N GLN A 579 37.74 -20.78 54.22
CA GLN A 579 37.26 -19.42 54.41
C GLN A 579 35.72 -19.36 54.51
N ILE A 580 35.00 -20.22 53.78
CA ILE A 580 33.55 -20.36 53.92
C ILE A 580 33.19 -20.75 55.35
N PHE A 581 33.80 -21.82 55.88
CA PHE A 581 33.48 -22.30 57.19
C PHE A 581 33.89 -21.34 58.29
N ILE A 582 35.01 -20.67 58.15
CA ILE A 582 35.45 -19.60 59.07
C ILE A 582 34.36 -18.50 59.12
N ASN A 583 33.91 -18.02 58.03
CA ASN A 583 32.86 -16.98 57.97
C ASN A 583 31.51 -17.45 58.58
N LEU A 584 31.12 -18.71 58.37
CA LEU A 584 29.92 -19.26 58.95
C LEU A 584 30.02 -19.48 60.47
N VAL A 585 31.16 -19.98 60.93
CA VAL A 585 31.44 -20.18 62.36
C VAL A 585 31.57 -18.83 63.10
N ASP A 586 32.24 -17.83 62.52
CA ASP A 586 32.28 -16.48 63.09
C ASP A 586 30.81 -15.92 63.24
N ASN A 587 29.99 -16.13 62.30
CA ASN A 587 28.55 -15.73 62.37
C ASN A 587 27.84 -16.52 63.47
N ALA A 588 28.03 -17.84 63.56
CA ALA A 588 27.43 -18.69 64.57
C ALA A 588 27.84 -18.23 66.02
N VAL A 589 29.13 -17.96 66.27
CA VAL A 589 29.62 -17.43 67.55
C VAL A 589 29.00 -16.09 67.89
N LYS A 590 29.00 -15.19 66.89
CA LYS A 590 28.42 -13.81 67.01
C LYS A 590 27.00 -13.83 67.43
N PHE A 591 26.13 -14.61 66.70
CA PHE A 591 24.69 -14.61 66.91
C PHE A 591 24.24 -15.51 68.07
N SER A 592 25.04 -16.48 68.46
CA SER A 592 24.75 -17.36 69.60
C SER A 592 25.46 -16.94 70.90
N ALA A 593 26.20 -15.80 70.93
CA ALA A 593 26.92 -15.35 72.12
C ALA A 593 26.07 -15.24 73.37
N ASN A 594 24.82 -14.83 73.23
CA ASN A 594 23.80 -14.69 74.28
C ASN A 594 22.85 -15.92 74.37
N GLY A 595 23.08 -16.96 73.58
CA GLY A 595 22.30 -18.17 73.58
C GLY A 595 22.55 -19.05 74.79
N ALA A 596 21.57 -19.95 75.08
CA ALA A 596 21.67 -20.88 76.16
C ALA A 596 22.74 -21.98 75.94
N GLN A 597 23.13 -22.22 74.70
CA GLN A 597 24.08 -23.20 74.27
C GLN A 597 25.20 -22.54 73.49
N LYS A 598 26.44 -22.60 74.00
CA LYS A 598 27.67 -22.14 73.32
C LYS A 598 28.31 -23.29 72.54
N ARG A 599 27.68 -23.66 71.45
CA ARG A 599 28.05 -24.77 70.59
C ARG A 599 27.82 -24.48 69.13
N VAL A 600 28.67 -24.98 68.28
CA VAL A 600 28.55 -24.96 66.83
C VAL A 600 28.62 -26.39 66.30
N ASP A 601 27.55 -26.83 65.57
CA ASP A 601 27.53 -28.18 65.00
C ASP A 601 27.87 -28.10 63.53
N ILE A 602 28.86 -28.86 63.10
CA ILE A 602 29.12 -29.09 61.64
C ILE A 602 28.74 -30.52 61.34
N ARG A 603 27.79 -30.70 60.40
CA ARG A 603 27.39 -32.00 59.92
C ARG A 603 27.70 -32.15 58.47
N TYR A 604 28.09 -33.35 58.04
CA TYR A 604 28.27 -33.67 56.64
C TYR A 604 27.60 -35.00 56.30
N GLN A 605 27.01 -35.04 55.10
CA GLN A 605 26.28 -36.21 54.65
C GLN A 605 26.22 -36.24 53.09
N GLN A 606 26.12 -37.44 52.54
CA GLN A 606 25.85 -37.63 51.16
C GLN A 606 24.32 -37.61 50.95
N MET A 607 23.88 -36.80 50.00
CA MET A 607 22.47 -36.65 49.60
C MET A 607 22.06 -37.74 48.60
N GLN A 608 20.76 -37.94 48.39
CA GLN A 608 20.24 -38.90 47.40
C GLN A 608 20.65 -38.62 45.95
N ASP A 609 20.88 -37.34 45.64
CA ASP A 609 21.37 -36.88 44.32
C ASP A 609 22.88 -37.03 44.13
N GLY A 610 23.56 -37.67 45.12
CA GLY A 610 24.98 -37.89 45.11
C GLY A 610 25.82 -36.71 45.59
N LYS A 611 25.26 -35.51 45.80
CA LYS A 611 25.96 -34.33 46.29
C LYS A 611 26.39 -34.53 47.74
N ILE A 612 27.51 -33.89 48.13
CA ILE A 612 27.95 -33.86 49.52
C ILE A 612 27.46 -32.56 50.15
N GLN A 613 26.63 -32.66 51.17
CA GLN A 613 26.13 -31.52 51.94
C GLN A 613 26.91 -31.38 53.24
N PHE A 614 27.47 -30.18 53.47
CA PHE A 614 27.95 -29.72 54.75
C PHE A 614 26.89 -28.76 55.32
N SER A 615 26.66 -28.85 56.64
CA SER A 615 25.79 -27.92 57.35
C SER A 615 26.51 -27.36 58.57
N VAL A 616 26.38 -26.06 58.79
CA VAL A 616 26.87 -25.34 59.98
C VAL A 616 25.63 -24.83 60.71
N ARG A 617 25.40 -25.37 61.91
CA ARG A 617 24.25 -25.00 62.77
C ARG A 617 24.72 -24.14 63.93
N ASP A 618 24.03 -23.05 64.15
CA ASP A 618 24.09 -22.24 65.36
C ASP A 618 22.88 -22.44 66.25
N TYR A 619 23.01 -21.99 67.52
CA TYR A 619 21.95 -22.05 68.53
C TYR A 619 21.48 -20.65 68.96
N GLY A 620 21.54 -19.71 68.00
CA GLY A 620 21.05 -18.33 68.16
C GLY A 620 19.56 -18.15 68.00
N PRO A 621 19.07 -16.93 67.79
CA PRO A 621 17.67 -16.61 67.63
C PRO A 621 17.06 -17.03 66.27
N GLY A 622 17.85 -17.56 65.33
CA GLY A 622 17.41 -17.82 63.96
C GLY A 622 17.35 -16.56 63.11
N ILE A 623 16.81 -16.69 61.89
CA ILE A 623 16.73 -15.62 60.87
C ILE A 623 15.28 -15.47 60.44
N ASP A 624 14.80 -14.22 60.35
CA ASP A 624 13.46 -13.92 59.84
C ASP A 624 13.32 -14.45 58.40
N PRO A 625 12.23 -15.18 58.05
CA PRO A 625 12.01 -15.72 56.71
C PRO A 625 12.12 -14.67 55.58
N ASP A 626 11.66 -13.43 55.83
CA ASP A 626 11.73 -12.34 54.88
C ASP A 626 13.17 -11.84 54.61
N GLN A 627 14.09 -12.18 55.48
CA GLN A 627 15.49 -11.77 55.42
C GLN A 627 16.40 -12.88 54.85
N MET A 628 16.01 -14.14 54.84
CA MET A 628 16.81 -15.28 54.39
C MET A 628 17.46 -15.10 53.02
N LYS A 629 16.76 -14.49 52.05
CA LYS A 629 17.31 -14.18 50.73
C LYS A 629 18.16 -12.90 50.67
N LYS A 630 18.00 -12.04 51.67
CA LYS A 630 18.64 -10.73 51.70
C LYS A 630 19.98 -10.78 52.39
N ILE A 631 20.18 -11.70 53.35
CA ILE A 631 21.44 -11.81 54.17
C ILE A 631 22.68 -12.11 53.33
N PHE A 632 22.52 -12.66 52.11
CA PHE A 632 23.62 -12.91 51.18
C PHE A 632 23.96 -11.68 50.31
N LYS A 633 23.16 -10.58 50.41
CA LYS A 633 23.49 -9.34 49.70
C LYS A 633 24.63 -8.62 50.40
N LEU A 634 25.51 -8.04 49.63
CA LEU A 634 26.60 -7.23 50.13
C LEU A 634 26.11 -6.12 51.07
N PHE A 635 26.76 -5.98 52.22
CA PHE A 635 26.47 -4.97 53.25
C PHE A 635 25.08 -5.06 53.86
N TYR A 636 24.37 -6.15 53.62
CA TYR A 636 23.06 -6.33 54.26
C TYR A 636 23.20 -6.60 55.74
N ARG A 637 22.50 -5.86 56.57
CA ARG A 637 22.38 -6.05 58.02
C ARG A 637 20.88 -5.97 58.37
N SER A 638 20.43 -6.82 59.27
CA SER A 638 19.04 -6.77 59.72
C SER A 638 18.82 -5.53 60.59
N GLU A 639 17.57 -4.96 60.58
CA GLU A 639 17.26 -3.78 61.40
C GLU A 639 17.51 -4.03 62.90
N ASN A 640 17.33 -5.25 63.36
CA ASN A 640 17.62 -5.66 64.73
C ASN A 640 19.13 -5.68 65.09
N GLU A 641 20.02 -5.75 64.10
CA GLU A 641 21.47 -5.65 64.28
C GLU A 641 21.99 -4.21 64.39
N LEU A 642 21.24 -3.24 63.79
CA LEU A 642 21.59 -1.81 63.84
C LEU A 642 21.49 -1.26 65.27
N THR A 643 20.68 -1.90 66.13
CA THR A 643 20.43 -1.49 67.54
C THR A 643 21.25 -2.28 68.55
N ARG A 644 21.90 -3.39 68.14
CA ARG A 644 22.77 -4.20 69.01
C ARG A 644 24.24 -3.81 68.82
N GLU A 645 25.01 -3.83 69.90
CA GLU A 645 26.47 -3.58 69.91
C GLU A 645 27.28 -4.64 69.14
N THR A 646 26.65 -5.55 68.40
CA THR A 646 27.33 -6.60 67.67
C THR A 646 27.88 -6.09 66.35
N VAL A 647 29.21 -6.10 66.30
CA VAL A 647 30.00 -5.56 65.20
C VAL A 647 30.07 -6.56 64.04
N GLY A 648 29.47 -6.22 62.87
CA GLY A 648 29.54 -7.04 61.64
C GLY A 648 29.64 -6.17 60.39
N THR A 649 30.45 -6.60 59.41
CA THR A 649 30.70 -5.86 58.16
C THR A 649 29.68 -6.09 57.09
N GLY A 650 28.75 -7.05 57.25
CA GLY A 650 27.77 -7.43 56.22
C GLY A 650 28.38 -8.02 54.93
N ILE A 651 29.67 -8.37 54.94
CA ILE A 651 30.39 -8.90 53.76
C ILE A 651 30.53 -10.42 53.83
N GLY A 652 30.59 -11.02 55.03
CA GLY A 652 30.97 -12.43 55.23
C GLY A 652 30.07 -13.41 54.47
N LEU A 653 28.74 -13.26 54.60
CA LEU A 653 27.79 -14.16 53.92
C LEU A 653 27.74 -13.95 52.39
N ALA A 654 27.95 -12.74 51.92
CA ALA A 654 28.09 -12.46 50.49
C ALA A 654 29.36 -13.11 49.92
N LEU A 655 30.46 -13.09 50.69
CA LEU A 655 31.72 -13.79 50.33
C LEU A 655 31.49 -15.30 50.31
N VAL A 656 30.80 -15.87 51.31
CA VAL A 656 30.42 -17.29 51.33
C VAL A 656 29.66 -17.68 50.04
N GLN A 657 28.69 -16.90 49.66
CA GLN A 657 27.91 -17.17 48.43
C GLN A 657 28.78 -17.11 47.17
N GLN A 658 29.68 -16.14 47.06
CA GLN A 658 30.59 -16.01 45.92
C GLN A 658 31.61 -17.15 45.85
N LEU A 659 32.25 -17.48 46.99
CA LEU A 659 33.20 -18.58 47.04
C LEU A 659 32.54 -19.93 46.73
N ALA A 660 31.39 -20.18 47.28
CA ALA A 660 30.61 -21.38 46.99
C ALA A 660 30.24 -21.45 45.50
N SER A 661 29.73 -20.35 44.93
CA SER A 661 29.38 -20.26 43.50
C SER A 661 30.59 -20.48 42.59
N ALA A 662 31.75 -19.96 42.95
CA ALA A 662 33.01 -20.16 42.23
C ALA A 662 33.48 -21.63 42.25
N MET A 663 33.13 -22.37 43.30
CA MET A 663 33.33 -23.82 43.43
C MET A 663 32.16 -24.64 42.93
N GLN A 664 31.18 -24.02 42.27
CA GLN A 664 29.94 -24.67 41.79
C GLN A 664 29.13 -25.32 42.89
N ALA A 665 29.23 -24.82 44.12
CA ALA A 665 28.46 -25.25 45.27
C ALA A 665 27.22 -24.38 45.48
N GLU A 666 26.14 -24.97 45.96
CA GLU A 666 24.90 -24.30 46.30
C GLU A 666 24.91 -23.98 47.82
N VAL A 667 24.50 -22.76 48.18
CA VAL A 667 24.33 -22.36 49.60
C VAL A 667 22.86 -22.15 49.88
N ASP A 668 22.39 -22.73 50.97
CA ASP A 668 21.02 -22.63 51.45
C ASP A 668 20.99 -22.40 52.95
N ILE A 669 19.86 -21.94 53.50
CA ILE A 669 19.68 -21.71 54.92
C ILE A 669 18.34 -22.17 55.39
N VAL A 670 18.28 -22.78 56.57
CA VAL A 670 17.06 -23.27 57.21
C VAL A 670 17.07 -22.86 58.67
N ASN A 671 15.96 -22.34 59.17
CA ASN A 671 15.79 -22.14 60.61
C ASN A 671 15.60 -23.44 61.31
N CYS A 672 16.22 -23.53 62.48
CA CYS A 672 16.08 -24.59 63.46
C CYS A 672 15.56 -23.99 64.79
N GLU A 673 14.96 -24.77 65.63
CA GLU A 673 14.53 -24.33 66.95
C GLU A 673 15.40 -24.95 68.00
N PRO A 674 16.33 -24.21 68.67
CA PRO A 674 16.73 -22.82 68.34
C PRO A 674 17.79 -22.77 67.23
N GLY A 675 17.94 -21.58 66.61
CA GLY A 675 19.05 -21.22 65.71
C GLY A 675 18.80 -21.35 64.22
N ALA A 676 19.86 -21.24 63.46
CA ALA A 676 19.86 -21.40 62.02
C ALA A 676 20.89 -22.43 61.54
N GLU A 677 20.65 -23.07 60.42
CA GLU A 677 21.54 -24.04 59.79
C GLU A 677 21.84 -23.58 58.34
N PHE A 678 23.09 -23.25 58.09
CA PHE A 678 23.63 -22.97 56.77
C PHE A 678 24.04 -24.26 56.10
N ARG A 679 23.58 -24.53 54.91
CA ARG A 679 23.84 -25.74 54.13
C ARG A 679 24.60 -25.40 52.88
N ILE A 680 25.70 -26.13 52.62
CA ILE A 680 26.51 -25.99 51.44
C ILE A 680 26.58 -27.34 50.76
N ARG A 681 26.19 -27.40 49.49
CA ARG A 681 26.13 -28.62 48.69
C ARG A 681 27.19 -28.59 47.60
N PHE A 682 28.14 -29.51 47.65
CA PHE A 682 29.17 -29.69 46.62
C PHE A 682 28.81 -30.86 45.71
N GLY A 683 29.15 -30.76 44.42
CA GLY A 683 29.05 -31.89 43.51
C GLY A 683 29.99 -33.00 43.95
N ALA A 684 29.53 -34.25 44.06
CA ALA A 684 30.40 -35.37 44.30
C ALA A 684 31.23 -35.70 43.07
N HIS A 685 32.52 -35.86 43.26
CA HIS A 685 33.45 -36.35 42.27
C HIS A 685 34.09 -37.64 42.77
N THR A 686 34.23 -38.64 41.89
CA THR A 686 34.98 -39.86 42.24
C THR A 686 36.44 -39.47 42.52
N ALA A 687 36.94 -39.82 43.67
CA ALA A 687 38.32 -39.54 44.11
C ALA A 687 39.41 -40.20 43.23
N ASN A 688 39.03 -40.99 42.23
CA ASN A 688 39.91 -41.68 41.29
C ASN A 688 39.82 -41.07 39.90
N GLY A 689 40.69 -40.11 39.65
CA GLY A 689 40.96 -39.57 38.31
C GLY A 689 42.32 -38.89 38.29
N ARG A 690 43.39 -39.71 38.20
CA ARG A 690 44.70 -39.26 37.72
C ARG A 690 44.61 -38.85 36.28
#